data_9fa1a86ed816ee32d61b38ff412f06bd
#
_entry.id   9fa1a86ed816ee32d61b38ff412f06bd
#
_cell.length_a   1.000
_cell.length_b   1.000
_cell.length_c   1.000
_cell.angle_alpha   90.00
_cell.angle_beta   90.00
_cell.angle_gamma   90.00
#
_symmetry.space_group_name_H-M   'P 1'
#
loop_
_entity.id
_entity.type
_entity.pdbx_description
1 polymer ?
#
loop_
_entity_poly.entity_id
_entity_poly.type
_entity_poly.pdbx_seq_one_letter_code
_entity_poly.pdbx_strand_id
1 'polypeptide(L)'
;MAFNEQFSQDGAWRQEFSGRLKLLARWMTKQGLCNEAVQERLQQLDVHVRSDKVMVAFVAQCPHSKSELIDAIFFTGPGRGILPDGAGRATLCPTELGYDPDLAPSVRLLPIETRLEPQALMAWRRVPDKWLPINLDAGNAGNAGNAVHLAESLHTVNEIQQVSPERARALGFWRDATLKGHPPIAPDGRVPVPKWRHALVNIAHPLFKEGLVILDMPELNAIGAEPELMASLIGPAQAVVFVLSADTGVTQPDLTIWHEHLGVGGKGSKGGQIRLVVLNKTDTLEAQWGTPAQAQAQIDRLKADTAASLDLPLSQIVAVSAQQGLVAKITQDAALLQASQLPALEELLEQCVFRPHQDARRAAVIAEIGKLRSEADRIIDLRQRGLAEQIRELHGLKAKNSGMVSQVRNRVAREQAEFAGSSARVSAVRAVHHALLAQAVDLLSVSALKADLAELLDALKPPGVKLNMKKIYRQTFFLLRERLHKGQAVAAEIKIMLDSAFEQANAEFGFSLQAGQAPDLARHVNDLDLVERSYLRYLGLGNVIRLVQADFPDRLVRALSSRLGTLFELALGEVALCSRTASAQLDTHVFERRHTFARHLEAAERIEQAGAALGERIAELESQESMQKLIADKLAGLTARLLDRQPELVAAIPLSDKPHTFTALAALT
;
A
#
# COMPACT_ATOMS: atom_id res chain seq x y z
N MET A 1 19.01 20.28 -2.47
CA MET A 1 17.79 21.09 -2.42
C MET A 1 16.66 20.49 -3.27
N ALA A 2 16.92 20.01 -4.50
CA ALA A 2 15.88 19.43 -5.36
C ALA A 2 15.13 18.23 -4.76
N PHE A 3 15.83 17.33 -4.08
CA PHE A 3 15.25 16.14 -3.46
C PHE A 3 14.19 16.46 -2.39
N ASN A 4 14.51 17.35 -1.45
CA ASN A 4 13.56 17.74 -0.39
C ASN A 4 12.37 18.56 -0.92
N GLU A 5 12.58 19.39 -1.94
CA GLU A 5 11.52 20.22 -2.52
C GLU A 5 10.48 19.38 -3.25
N GLN A 6 10.88 18.37 -4.01
CA GLN A 6 9.96 17.48 -4.72
C GLN A 6 9.16 16.59 -3.77
N PHE A 7 9.79 16.10 -2.70
CA PHE A 7 9.09 15.36 -1.65
C PHE A 7 8.02 16.23 -0.98
N SER A 8 8.34 17.48 -0.64
CA SER A 8 7.38 18.42 -0.06
C SER A 8 6.21 18.72 -0.99
N GLN A 9 6.46 18.82 -2.32
CA GLN A 9 5.39 19.01 -3.31
C GLN A 9 4.45 17.81 -3.38
N ASP A 10 4.96 16.58 -3.31
CA ASP A 10 4.13 15.38 -3.32
C ASP A 10 3.25 15.27 -2.07
N GLY A 11 3.77 15.60 -0.91
CA GLY A 11 3.00 15.60 0.30
C GLY A 11 1.91 16.65 0.35
N ALA A 12 2.23 17.86 -0.09
CA ALA A 12 1.23 18.91 -0.25
C ALA A 12 0.11 18.44 -1.18
N TRP A 13 0.46 17.80 -2.30
CA TRP A 13 -0.51 17.21 -3.21
C TRP A 13 -1.39 16.14 -2.53
N ARG A 14 -0.81 15.24 -1.72
CA ARG A 14 -1.59 14.20 -1.01
C ARG A 14 -2.61 14.78 -0.03
N GLN A 15 -2.19 15.78 0.75
CA GLN A 15 -3.08 16.44 1.71
C GLN A 15 -4.21 17.16 0.99
N GLU A 16 -3.89 17.89 -0.05
CA GLU A 16 -4.85 18.60 -0.86
C GLU A 16 -5.82 17.65 -1.58
N PHE A 17 -5.29 16.58 -2.17
CA PHE A 17 -6.08 15.53 -2.80
C PHE A 17 -7.07 14.92 -1.82
N SER A 18 -6.63 14.54 -0.61
CA SER A 18 -7.50 14.00 0.43
C SER A 18 -8.63 14.98 0.81
N GLY A 19 -8.29 16.27 0.97
CA GLY A 19 -9.27 17.31 1.23
C GLY A 19 -10.30 17.44 0.10
N ARG A 20 -9.84 17.53 -1.13
CA ARG A 20 -10.68 17.62 -2.34
C ARG A 20 -11.53 16.36 -2.55
N LEU A 21 -10.98 15.17 -2.29
CA LEU A 21 -11.69 13.89 -2.38
C LEU A 21 -12.86 13.82 -1.40
N LYS A 22 -12.67 14.27 -0.15
CA LYS A 22 -13.73 14.35 0.85
C LYS A 22 -14.84 15.32 0.46
N LEU A 23 -14.49 16.45 -0.17
CA LEU A 23 -15.46 17.40 -0.70
C LEU A 23 -16.25 16.78 -1.85
N LEU A 24 -15.59 16.09 -2.77
CA LEU A 24 -16.23 15.35 -3.86
C LEU A 24 -17.21 14.30 -3.31
N ALA A 25 -16.75 13.47 -2.36
CA ALA A 25 -17.58 12.43 -1.74
C ALA A 25 -18.85 13.00 -1.09
N ARG A 26 -18.72 14.05 -0.28
CA ARG A 26 -19.85 14.73 0.35
C ARG A 26 -20.82 15.29 -0.69
N TRP A 27 -20.29 15.91 -1.73
CA TRP A 27 -21.12 16.47 -2.79
C TRP A 27 -21.83 15.36 -3.58
N MET A 28 -21.16 14.28 -3.95
CA MET A 28 -21.77 13.13 -4.63
C MET A 28 -22.88 12.49 -3.79
N THR A 29 -22.65 12.34 -2.49
CA THR A 29 -23.68 11.83 -1.55
C THR A 29 -24.90 12.75 -1.52
N LYS A 30 -24.71 14.08 -1.45
CA LYS A 30 -25.82 15.06 -1.47
C LYS A 30 -26.62 15.01 -2.77
N GLN A 31 -25.98 14.66 -3.91
CA GLN A 31 -26.65 14.55 -5.20
C GLN A 31 -27.23 13.14 -5.46
N GLY A 32 -27.11 12.21 -4.51
CA GLY A 32 -27.53 10.82 -4.70
C GLY A 32 -26.78 10.08 -5.81
N LEU A 33 -25.50 10.45 -6.00
CA LEU A 33 -24.56 9.81 -6.93
C LEU A 33 -23.62 8.83 -6.25
N CYS A 34 -23.74 8.70 -4.92
CA CYS A 34 -22.86 7.88 -4.11
C CYS A 34 -23.67 6.80 -3.39
N ASN A 35 -23.50 5.56 -3.79
CA ASN A 35 -23.98 4.41 -3.05
C ASN A 35 -22.90 3.92 -2.06
N GLU A 36 -23.21 2.90 -1.27
CA GLU A 36 -22.30 2.35 -0.25
C GLU A 36 -20.96 1.87 -0.86
N ALA A 37 -21.01 1.20 -2.00
CA ALA A 37 -19.81 0.72 -2.70
C ALA A 37 -18.92 1.86 -3.22
N VAL A 38 -19.52 2.91 -3.78
CA VAL A 38 -18.78 4.12 -4.21
C VAL A 38 -18.16 4.82 -3.01
N GLN A 39 -18.89 4.91 -1.90
CA GLN A 39 -18.38 5.52 -0.67
C GLN A 39 -17.21 4.72 -0.09
N GLU A 40 -17.30 3.40 -0.07
CA GLU A 40 -16.21 2.52 0.37
C GLU A 40 -14.97 2.70 -0.53
N ARG A 41 -15.14 2.74 -1.85
CA ARG A 41 -14.03 2.98 -2.80
C ARG A 41 -13.38 4.34 -2.62
N LEU A 42 -14.16 5.39 -2.40
CA LEU A 42 -13.63 6.72 -2.11
C LEU A 42 -12.83 6.74 -0.80
N GLN A 43 -13.31 6.04 0.23
CA GLN A 43 -12.58 5.87 1.49
C GLN A 43 -11.29 5.08 1.31
N GLN A 44 -11.35 3.97 0.58
CA GLN A 44 -10.15 3.17 0.27
C GLN A 44 -9.13 3.96 -0.52
N LEU A 45 -9.57 4.79 -1.47
CA LEU A 45 -8.68 5.66 -2.24
C LEU A 45 -8.02 6.72 -1.34
N ASP A 46 -8.77 7.36 -0.42
CA ASP A 46 -8.21 8.30 0.56
C ASP A 46 -7.16 7.63 1.45
N VAL A 47 -7.49 6.45 1.98
CA VAL A 47 -6.56 5.65 2.79
C VAL A 47 -5.32 5.28 1.98
N HIS A 48 -5.51 4.78 0.75
CA HIS A 48 -4.39 4.39 -0.11
C HIS A 48 -3.44 5.55 -0.38
N VAL A 49 -3.96 6.72 -0.75
CA VAL A 49 -3.13 7.90 -1.01
C VAL A 49 -2.41 8.41 0.26
N ARG A 50 -3.08 8.37 1.40
CA ARG A 50 -2.52 8.85 2.69
C ARG A 50 -1.54 7.87 3.30
N SER A 51 -1.82 6.58 3.23
CA SER A 51 -1.01 5.52 3.84
C SER A 51 0.09 4.97 2.94
N ASP A 52 0.13 5.41 1.68
CA ASP A 52 1.13 4.97 0.73
C ASP A 52 2.53 5.43 1.18
N LYS A 53 3.36 4.46 1.49
CA LYS A 53 4.71 4.66 2.03
C LYS A 53 5.74 4.11 1.06
N VAL A 54 6.79 4.88 0.84
CA VAL A 54 7.97 4.43 0.10
C VAL A 54 8.99 3.96 1.12
N MET A 55 9.23 2.67 1.16
CA MET A 55 10.21 2.06 2.07
C MET A 55 11.53 1.84 1.34
N VAL A 56 12.60 2.37 1.92
CA VAL A 56 13.97 2.18 1.46
C VAL A 56 14.74 1.43 2.54
N ALA A 57 15.22 0.23 2.22
CA ALA A 57 15.99 -0.59 3.14
C ALA A 57 17.49 -0.37 2.91
N PHE A 58 18.21 -0.04 3.96
CA PHE A 58 19.66 0.09 3.96
C PHE A 58 20.29 -1.16 4.55
N VAL A 59 21.16 -1.80 3.79
CA VAL A 59 21.84 -3.04 4.14
C VAL A 59 23.34 -2.86 3.97
N ALA A 60 24.11 -3.25 4.96
CA ALA A 60 25.57 -3.24 4.90
C ALA A 60 26.13 -4.38 5.76
N GLN A 61 27.32 -4.83 5.44
CA GLN A 61 28.08 -5.66 6.35
C GLN A 61 28.83 -4.81 7.37
N CYS A 62 29.30 -3.63 6.96
CA CYS A 62 29.99 -2.68 7.85
C CYS A 62 28.99 -1.66 8.40
N PRO A 63 28.61 -1.73 9.68
CA PRO A 63 27.48 -0.96 10.22
C PRO A 63 27.69 0.56 10.25
N HIS A 64 28.92 1.02 10.51
CA HIS A 64 29.23 2.45 10.62
C HIS A 64 29.00 3.22 9.31
N SER A 65 29.34 2.61 8.19
CA SER A 65 29.19 3.21 6.86
C SER A 65 27.73 3.48 6.47
N LYS A 66 26.81 2.69 7.01
CA LYS A 66 25.38 2.76 6.71
C LYS A 66 24.68 3.89 7.47
N SER A 67 24.85 3.96 8.78
CA SER A 67 24.22 4.98 9.63
C SER A 67 24.69 6.39 9.25
N GLU A 68 25.98 6.56 8.98
CA GLU A 68 26.56 7.80 8.48
C GLU A 68 25.97 8.22 7.13
N LEU A 69 25.74 7.26 6.24
CA LEU A 69 25.11 7.51 4.94
C LEU A 69 23.64 7.92 5.09
N ILE A 70 22.89 7.25 5.96
CA ILE A 70 21.50 7.60 6.26
C ILE A 70 21.42 9.02 6.82
N ASP A 71 22.28 9.35 7.78
CA ASP A 71 22.35 10.69 8.35
C ASP A 71 22.71 11.74 7.29
N ALA A 72 23.69 11.47 6.45
CA ALA A 72 24.11 12.39 5.39
C ALA A 72 22.99 12.67 4.36
N ILE A 73 22.17 11.69 4.04
CA ILE A 73 21.07 11.85 3.07
C ILE A 73 19.87 12.56 3.71
N PHE A 74 19.42 12.10 4.88
CA PHE A 74 18.08 12.43 5.38
C PHE A 74 18.10 13.40 6.58
N PHE A 75 19.17 13.48 7.35
CA PHE A 75 19.18 14.20 8.63
C PHE A 75 20.21 15.32 8.69
N THR A 76 20.05 16.31 7.85
CA THR A 76 20.91 17.49 7.83
C THR A 76 20.29 18.65 8.65
N GLY A 77 20.52 18.64 9.93
CA GLY A 77 20.19 19.75 10.84
C GLY A 77 21.44 20.33 11.50
N PRO A 78 21.38 21.55 12.06
CA PRO A 78 22.51 22.12 12.77
C PRO A 78 22.82 21.29 14.03
N GLY A 79 23.92 20.56 13.98
CA GLY A 79 24.54 20.06 15.18
C GLY A 79 24.98 18.61 15.29
N ARG A 80 24.36 17.64 14.66
CA ARG A 80 24.81 16.21 14.62
C ARG A 80 23.82 15.34 13.83
N GLY A 81 24.31 14.20 13.30
CA GLY A 81 23.45 13.13 12.80
C GLY A 81 22.46 12.63 13.87
N ILE A 82 21.31 12.11 13.44
CA ILE A 82 20.26 11.64 14.35
C ILE A 82 20.52 10.19 14.76
N LEU A 83 21.12 9.40 13.88
CA LEU A 83 21.46 8.01 14.20
C LEU A 83 22.68 7.97 15.15
N PRO A 84 22.70 7.04 16.11
CA PRO A 84 23.73 7.02 17.12
C PRO A 84 25.12 6.79 16.53
N ASP A 85 25.90 7.87 16.43
CA ASP A 85 27.34 7.85 16.15
C ASP A 85 28.07 7.36 17.40
N GLY A 86 28.13 6.08 17.62
CA GLY A 86 28.94 5.48 18.68
C GLY A 86 30.12 4.78 18.06
N ALA A 87 31.33 5.27 18.31
CA ALA A 87 32.55 4.55 17.95
C ALA A 87 32.44 3.07 18.39
N GLY A 88 32.20 2.18 17.45
CA GLY A 88 32.23 0.74 17.68
C GLY A 88 30.90 0.02 17.88
N ARG A 89 29.73 0.63 17.73
CA ARG A 89 28.44 -0.08 17.92
C ARG A 89 27.66 -0.21 16.62
N ALA A 90 27.53 -1.46 16.17
CA ALA A 90 26.68 -1.86 15.06
C ALA A 90 25.19 -1.64 15.39
N THR A 91 24.35 -1.41 14.39
CA THR A 91 22.89 -1.54 14.51
C THR A 91 22.57 -2.96 14.95
N LEU A 92 21.98 -3.13 16.14
CA LEU A 92 21.78 -4.44 16.75
C LEU A 92 20.41 -5.05 16.43
N CYS A 93 19.42 -4.20 16.12
CA CYS A 93 18.10 -4.67 15.71
C CYS A 93 17.59 -3.87 14.51
N PRO A 94 16.72 -4.46 13.67
CA PRO A 94 16.07 -3.73 12.59
C PRO A 94 15.34 -2.52 13.14
N THR A 95 15.61 -1.35 12.56
CA THR A 95 15.00 -0.09 12.97
C THR A 95 14.25 0.52 11.79
N GLU A 96 12.97 0.77 11.99
CA GLU A 96 12.11 1.42 11.01
C GLU A 96 11.87 2.87 11.45
N LEU A 97 12.32 3.81 10.62
CA LEU A 97 12.11 5.24 10.84
C LEU A 97 11.01 5.73 9.88
N GLY A 98 10.02 6.40 10.43
CA GLY A 98 8.89 6.89 9.63
C GLY A 98 8.05 7.89 10.42
N TYR A 99 6.90 8.23 9.89
CA TYR A 99 5.92 9.09 10.55
C TYR A 99 4.51 8.52 10.43
N ASP A 100 3.82 8.55 11.55
CA ASP A 100 2.41 8.25 11.68
C ASP A 100 1.73 9.41 12.39
N PRO A 101 0.83 10.15 11.73
CA PRO A 101 0.18 11.33 12.31
C PRO A 101 -0.75 10.99 13.47
N ASP A 102 -1.22 9.73 13.54
CA ASP A 102 -2.14 9.28 14.58
C ASP A 102 -1.42 8.90 15.88
N LEU A 103 -0.07 8.90 15.85
CA LEU A 103 0.78 8.55 16.99
C LEU A 103 1.67 9.73 17.39
N ALA A 104 1.82 9.92 18.69
CA ALA A 104 2.81 10.89 19.21
C ALA A 104 4.23 10.49 18.79
N PRO A 105 5.15 11.49 18.61
CA PRO A 105 6.56 11.22 18.38
C PRO A 105 7.11 10.28 19.47
N SER A 106 7.64 9.14 19.04
CA SER A 106 8.05 8.09 19.98
C SER A 106 9.01 7.09 19.35
N VAL A 107 9.81 6.46 20.19
CA VAL A 107 10.54 5.23 19.85
C VAL A 107 9.81 4.07 20.53
N ARG A 108 9.35 3.11 19.77
CA ARG A 108 8.69 1.91 20.28
C ARG A 108 9.62 0.71 20.09
N LEU A 109 9.94 0.04 21.17
CA LEU A 109 10.92 -1.02 21.23
C LEU A 109 10.23 -2.36 21.52
N LEU A 110 10.46 -3.33 20.67
CA LEU A 110 9.95 -4.70 20.86
C LEU A 110 11.03 -5.52 21.61
N PRO A 111 10.75 -6.06 22.80
CA PRO A 111 11.72 -6.86 23.56
C PRO A 111 12.18 -8.10 22.79
N ILE A 112 13.46 -8.47 22.96
CA ILE A 112 14.07 -9.62 22.29
C ILE A 112 13.39 -10.93 22.71
N GLU A 113 12.82 -10.99 23.90
CA GLU A 113 12.10 -12.14 24.47
C GLU A 113 10.90 -12.56 23.60
N THR A 114 10.30 -11.62 22.87
CA THR A 114 9.22 -11.89 21.91
C THR A 114 9.65 -12.85 20.79
N ARG A 115 10.96 -13.08 20.64
CA ARG A 115 11.52 -14.08 19.73
C ARG A 115 11.17 -15.51 20.14
N LEU A 116 10.96 -15.73 21.42
CA LEU A 116 10.54 -17.03 21.97
C LEU A 116 9.05 -17.28 21.80
N GLU A 117 8.29 -16.22 21.55
CA GLU A 117 6.86 -16.31 21.33
C GLU A 117 6.55 -16.61 19.85
N PRO A 118 5.51 -17.37 19.62
CA PRO A 118 5.21 -17.94 18.30
C PRO A 118 4.52 -17.00 17.31
N GLN A 119 4.55 -15.71 17.52
CA GLN A 119 3.90 -14.72 16.66
C GLN A 119 4.86 -14.13 15.65
N ALA A 120 4.38 -13.92 14.42
CA ALA A 120 5.12 -13.18 13.41
C ALA A 120 5.24 -11.69 13.79
N LEU A 121 6.32 -11.04 13.37
CA LEU A 121 6.58 -9.63 13.69
C LEU A 121 5.41 -8.71 13.31
N MET A 122 4.79 -8.92 12.16
CA MET A 122 3.67 -8.09 11.70
C MET A 122 2.43 -8.23 12.60
N ALA A 123 2.23 -9.38 13.26
CA ALA A 123 1.17 -9.54 14.24
C ALA A 123 1.44 -8.71 15.50
N TRP A 124 2.71 -8.56 15.89
CA TRP A 124 3.10 -7.73 17.04
C TRP A 124 2.80 -6.25 16.84
N ARG A 125 2.77 -5.74 15.60
CA ARG A 125 2.37 -4.35 15.33
C ARG A 125 0.94 -4.03 15.77
N ARG A 126 0.08 -5.06 15.86
CA ARG A 126 -1.32 -4.93 16.29
C ARG A 126 -1.50 -5.12 17.80
N VAL A 127 -0.43 -5.35 18.55
CA VAL A 127 -0.45 -5.56 20.01
C VAL A 127 0.38 -4.46 20.69
N PRO A 128 -0.21 -3.27 20.94
CA PRO A 128 0.52 -2.11 21.47
C PRO A 128 1.21 -2.40 22.81
N ASP A 129 0.59 -3.18 23.67
CA ASP A 129 1.04 -3.46 25.05
C ASP A 129 2.40 -4.19 25.14
N LYS A 130 2.83 -4.81 24.05
CA LYS A 130 4.13 -5.51 23.98
C LYS A 130 5.28 -4.62 23.57
N TRP A 131 4.98 -3.43 23.06
CA TRP A 131 5.99 -2.44 22.70
C TRP A 131 6.24 -1.51 23.86
N LEU A 132 7.51 -1.29 24.17
CA LEU A 132 7.92 -0.29 25.15
C LEU A 132 7.98 1.08 24.44
N PRO A 133 7.06 2.01 24.72
CA PRO A 133 7.09 3.34 24.13
C PRO A 133 8.04 4.25 24.92
N ILE A 134 8.91 4.97 24.23
CA ILE A 134 9.69 6.09 24.73
C ILE A 134 9.17 7.35 24.03
N ASN A 135 8.49 8.22 24.77
CA ASN A 135 7.93 9.46 24.23
C ASN A 135 9.05 10.49 24.01
N LEU A 136 9.08 11.06 22.81
CA LEU A 136 10.06 12.08 22.42
C LEU A 136 9.63 13.51 22.81
N ASP A 137 8.33 13.70 23.11
CA ASP A 137 7.78 15.02 23.50
C ASP A 137 7.86 15.33 25.02
N ALA A 138 8.53 14.51 25.81
CA ALA A 138 8.52 14.59 27.28
C ALA A 138 9.31 15.77 27.89
N GLY A 139 9.50 16.86 27.14
CA GLY A 139 10.12 18.08 27.67
C GLY A 139 9.80 19.32 26.85
N ASN A 140 9.43 20.40 27.55
CA ASN A 140 9.25 21.76 27.02
C ASN A 140 10.57 22.39 26.50
N ALA A 141 11.48 21.60 25.95
CA ALA A 141 12.73 22.03 25.37
C ALA A 141 12.51 22.37 23.89
N GLY A 142 12.90 23.58 23.49
CA GLY A 142 12.85 24.02 22.09
C GLY A 142 13.58 23.06 21.14
N ASN A 143 13.52 23.29 19.82
CA ASN A 143 13.99 22.38 18.76
C ASN A 143 15.34 21.68 19.01
N ALA A 144 16.25 22.30 19.74
CA ALA A 144 17.54 21.70 20.10
C ALA A 144 17.43 20.60 21.18
N GLY A 145 16.50 20.72 22.11
CA GLY A 145 16.23 19.72 23.15
C GLY A 145 15.62 18.44 22.59
N ASN A 146 14.76 18.56 21.59
CA ASN A 146 14.13 17.40 20.95
C ASN A 146 15.15 16.54 20.18
N ALA A 147 16.17 17.15 19.56
CA ALA A 147 17.22 16.43 18.86
C ALA A 147 18.13 15.63 19.80
N VAL A 148 18.45 16.18 20.98
CA VAL A 148 19.26 15.49 22.02
C VAL A 148 18.47 14.29 22.58
N HIS A 149 17.20 14.47 22.92
CA HIS A 149 16.34 13.39 23.41
C HIS A 149 16.12 12.30 22.37
N LEU A 150 16.02 12.67 21.10
CA LEU A 150 15.93 11.69 20.02
C LEU A 150 17.22 10.88 19.91
N ALA A 151 18.39 11.51 19.93
CA ALA A 151 19.67 10.82 19.90
C ALA A 151 19.83 9.87 21.10
N GLU A 152 19.50 10.32 22.31
CA GLU A 152 19.52 9.48 23.52
C GLU A 152 18.55 8.29 23.41
N SER A 153 17.34 8.53 22.92
CA SER A 153 16.33 7.48 22.72
C SER A 153 16.75 6.47 21.64
N LEU A 154 17.44 6.91 20.60
CA LEU A 154 18.00 6.03 19.58
C LEU A 154 19.20 5.24 20.09
N HIS A 155 19.97 5.77 21.05
CA HIS A 155 21.00 4.97 21.74
C HIS A 155 20.40 3.76 22.48
N THR A 156 19.17 3.89 23.00
CA THR A 156 18.46 2.80 23.65
C THR A 156 18.19 1.63 22.71
N VAL A 157 18.02 1.89 21.40
CA VAL A 157 17.81 0.84 20.37
C VAL A 157 18.98 -0.14 20.32
N ASN A 158 20.21 0.32 20.61
CA ASN A 158 21.43 -0.47 20.59
C ASN A 158 21.83 -1.01 21.97
N GLU A 159 20.90 -1.01 22.94
CA GLU A 159 21.18 -1.59 24.24
C GLU A 159 21.39 -3.10 24.16
N ILE A 160 22.36 -3.57 24.93
CA ILE A 160 22.65 -4.98 25.12
C ILE A 160 22.26 -5.40 26.54
N GLN A 161 21.82 -6.63 26.67
CA GLN A 161 21.62 -7.27 27.98
C GLN A 161 22.53 -8.48 28.12
N GLN A 162 22.95 -8.73 29.35
CA GLN A 162 23.77 -9.88 29.69
C GLN A 162 22.88 -11.03 30.12
N VAL A 163 22.90 -12.15 29.37
CA VAL A 163 22.07 -13.33 29.64
C VAL A 163 22.92 -14.57 29.86
N SER A 164 22.34 -15.60 30.46
CA SER A 164 23.02 -16.89 30.57
C SER A 164 23.23 -17.52 29.18
N PRO A 165 24.25 -18.37 29.00
CA PRO A 165 24.48 -19.08 27.74
C PRO A 165 23.27 -19.91 27.28
N GLU A 166 22.50 -20.47 28.21
CA GLU A 166 21.27 -21.20 27.93
C GLU A 166 20.21 -20.27 27.34
N ARG A 167 20.04 -19.10 27.95
CA ARG A 167 19.10 -18.08 27.45
C ARG A 167 19.54 -17.54 26.10
N ALA A 168 20.84 -17.30 25.91
CA ALA A 168 21.39 -16.88 24.63
C ALA A 168 21.15 -17.93 23.53
N ARG A 169 21.27 -19.23 23.88
CA ARG A 169 20.97 -20.33 22.96
C ARG A 169 19.48 -20.36 22.59
N ALA A 170 18.57 -20.24 23.55
CA ALA A 170 17.15 -20.18 23.33
C ALA A 170 16.76 -18.99 22.42
N LEU A 171 17.40 -17.85 22.60
CA LEU A 171 17.24 -16.66 21.76
C LEU A 171 17.95 -16.76 20.39
N GLY A 172 18.74 -17.81 20.14
CA GLY A 172 19.44 -18.03 18.89
C GLY A 172 20.75 -17.24 18.72
N PHE A 173 21.25 -16.62 19.79
CA PHE A 173 22.52 -15.86 19.82
C PHE A 173 23.71 -16.71 20.25
N TRP A 174 23.52 -17.98 20.48
CA TRP A 174 24.57 -18.91 20.87
C TRP A 174 24.59 -20.12 19.94
N ARG A 175 25.78 -20.45 19.42
CA ARG A 175 26.05 -21.68 18.67
C ARG A 175 27.10 -22.48 19.42
N ASP A 176 27.19 -23.79 19.19
CA ASP A 176 28.19 -24.61 19.86
C ASP A 176 29.62 -24.18 19.53
N ALA A 177 30.51 -24.34 20.52
CA ALA A 177 31.84 -23.72 20.62
C ALA A 177 32.85 -24.09 19.49
N THR A 178 32.47 -24.88 18.51
CA THR A 178 33.32 -25.31 17.40
C THR A 178 33.34 -24.35 16.21
N LEU A 179 32.45 -23.35 16.17
CA LEU A 179 32.33 -22.41 15.04
C LEU A 179 32.94 -21.05 15.40
N LYS A 180 33.81 -20.52 14.53
CA LYS A 180 34.35 -19.15 14.67
C LYS A 180 33.22 -18.13 14.69
N GLY A 181 33.27 -17.18 15.62
CA GLY A 181 32.35 -16.02 15.65
C GLY A 181 31.41 -15.96 16.85
N HIS A 182 31.74 -16.57 17.98
CA HIS A 182 30.98 -16.38 19.23
C HIS A 182 31.06 -14.94 19.73
N PRO A 183 29.94 -14.39 20.26
CA PRO A 183 30.04 -13.16 21.03
C PRO A 183 31.00 -13.37 22.20
N PRO A 184 31.83 -12.36 22.55
CA PRO A 184 32.75 -12.48 23.66
C PRO A 184 31.97 -12.79 24.94
N ILE A 185 32.36 -13.83 25.66
CA ILE A 185 31.79 -14.16 26.96
C ILE A 185 32.32 -13.13 27.93
N ALA A 186 31.43 -12.46 28.66
CA ALA A 186 31.81 -11.55 29.71
C ALA A 186 32.57 -12.30 30.83
N PRO A 187 33.40 -11.62 31.64
CA PRO A 187 34.16 -12.26 32.74
C PRO A 187 33.28 -13.00 33.75
N ASP A 188 31.99 -12.66 33.85
CA ASP A 188 31.01 -13.28 34.72
C ASP A 188 30.31 -14.50 34.05
N GLY A 189 30.77 -14.95 32.88
CA GLY A 189 30.23 -16.07 32.16
C GLY A 189 28.94 -15.80 31.38
N ARG A 190 28.49 -14.53 31.33
CA ARG A 190 27.28 -14.13 30.59
C ARG A 190 27.60 -13.79 29.14
N VAL A 191 26.56 -13.85 28.31
CA VAL A 191 26.62 -13.55 26.88
C VAL A 191 25.88 -12.25 26.61
N PRO A 192 26.52 -11.26 25.95
CA PRO A 192 25.84 -10.06 25.52
C PRO A 192 24.89 -10.38 24.34
N VAL A 193 23.63 -10.01 24.49
CA VAL A 193 22.61 -10.13 23.43
C VAL A 193 21.89 -8.80 23.26
N PRO A 194 21.38 -8.46 22.07
CA PRO A 194 20.51 -7.31 21.89
C PRO A 194 19.32 -7.37 22.86
N LYS A 195 18.96 -6.23 23.43
CA LYS A 195 17.79 -6.11 24.30
C LYS A 195 16.49 -6.07 23.49
N TRP A 196 16.58 -5.60 22.26
CA TRP A 196 15.44 -5.34 21.41
C TRP A 196 15.45 -6.20 20.15
N ARG A 197 14.27 -6.64 19.73
CA ARG A 197 14.06 -7.41 18.52
C ARG A 197 13.77 -6.53 17.31
N HIS A 198 13.07 -5.42 17.52
CA HIS A 198 12.70 -4.45 16.49
C HIS A 198 12.43 -3.09 17.11
N ALA A 199 12.74 -2.03 16.38
CA ALA A 199 12.47 -0.66 16.78
C ALA A 199 11.60 0.05 15.72
N LEU A 200 10.58 0.77 16.18
CA LEU A 200 9.75 1.65 15.36
C LEU A 200 9.94 3.09 15.87
N VAL A 201 10.45 3.94 15.02
CA VAL A 201 10.74 5.34 15.32
C VAL A 201 9.76 6.23 14.59
N ASN A 202 8.89 6.89 15.35
CA ASN A 202 7.92 7.85 14.85
C ASN A 202 8.41 9.27 15.10
N ILE A 203 8.87 9.95 14.06
CA ILE A 203 9.35 11.33 14.14
C ILE A 203 8.78 12.21 13.05
N ALA A 204 8.45 13.46 13.42
CA ALA A 204 7.82 14.44 12.51
C ALA A 204 8.85 15.10 11.57
N HIS A 205 9.70 14.27 10.91
CA HIS A 205 10.62 14.77 9.90
C HIS A 205 9.88 15.07 8.59
N PRO A 206 10.23 16.14 7.84
CA PRO A 206 9.54 16.49 6.58
C PRO A 206 9.38 15.31 5.63
N LEU A 207 10.45 14.58 5.31
CA LEU A 207 10.42 13.44 4.40
C LEU A 207 9.55 12.27 4.89
N PHE A 208 9.49 12.04 6.20
CA PHE A 208 8.66 10.99 6.78
C PHE A 208 7.18 11.36 6.78
N LYS A 209 6.85 12.64 6.95
CA LYS A 209 5.49 13.16 6.77
C LYS A 209 4.99 12.93 5.35
N GLU A 210 5.91 12.94 4.40
CA GLU A 210 5.64 12.66 2.99
C GLU A 210 5.58 11.15 2.64
N GLY A 211 5.68 10.28 3.65
CA GLY A 211 5.52 8.84 3.51
C GLY A 211 6.81 8.07 3.24
N LEU A 212 7.98 8.70 3.35
CA LEU A 212 9.24 7.96 3.36
C LEU A 212 9.31 7.09 4.62
N VAL A 213 9.77 5.86 4.45
CA VAL A 213 10.14 4.95 5.53
C VAL A 213 11.56 4.46 5.27
N ILE A 214 12.43 4.65 6.23
CA ILE A 214 13.79 4.12 6.18
C ILE A 214 13.82 2.87 7.05
N LEU A 215 14.32 1.79 6.48
CA LEU A 215 14.57 0.56 7.19
C LEU A 215 16.09 0.39 7.35
N ASP A 216 16.58 0.65 8.55
CA ASP A 216 17.98 0.41 8.93
C ASP A 216 18.14 -1.03 9.41
N MET A 217 18.85 -1.85 8.62
CA MET A 217 18.99 -3.29 8.86
C MET A 217 20.29 -3.59 9.62
N PRO A 218 20.26 -4.47 10.64
CA PRO A 218 21.49 -4.99 11.23
C PRO A 218 22.25 -5.88 10.25
N GLU A 219 23.45 -6.30 10.64
CA GLU A 219 24.23 -7.26 9.85
C GLU A 219 23.45 -8.54 9.60
N LEU A 220 23.25 -8.88 8.33
CA LEU A 220 22.40 -10.01 7.94
C LEU A 220 23.01 -11.37 8.31
N ASN A 221 24.34 -11.45 8.39
CA ASN A 221 25.08 -12.67 8.72
C ASN A 221 25.51 -12.75 10.18
N ALA A 222 25.14 -11.77 11.02
CA ALA A 222 25.48 -11.78 12.43
C ALA A 222 24.91 -13.00 13.16
N ILE A 223 25.59 -13.41 14.23
CA ILE A 223 25.06 -14.44 15.13
C ILE A 223 23.74 -13.91 15.74
N GLY A 224 22.69 -14.74 15.64
CA GLY A 224 21.36 -14.33 16.08
C GLY A 224 20.55 -13.55 15.06
N ALA A 225 21.06 -13.34 13.84
CA ALA A 225 20.19 -12.83 12.76
C ALA A 225 18.95 -13.73 12.58
N GLU A 226 17.82 -13.11 12.36
CA GLU A 226 16.56 -13.78 11.99
C GLU A 226 16.34 -13.65 10.49
N PRO A 227 16.83 -14.56 9.64
CA PRO A 227 16.70 -14.39 8.20
C PRO A 227 15.26 -14.23 7.72
N GLU A 228 14.33 -14.93 8.37
CA GLU A 228 12.89 -14.85 8.05
C GLU A 228 12.32 -13.45 8.37
N LEU A 229 12.75 -12.88 9.50
CA LEU A 229 12.39 -11.52 9.87
C LEU A 229 12.97 -10.53 8.86
N MET A 230 14.25 -10.69 8.51
CA MET A 230 14.92 -9.84 7.53
C MET A 230 14.23 -9.90 6.17
N ALA A 231 13.93 -11.10 5.66
CA ALA A 231 13.20 -11.27 4.42
C ALA A 231 11.80 -10.63 4.48
N SER A 232 11.12 -10.71 5.64
CA SER A 232 9.80 -10.10 5.83
C SER A 232 9.83 -8.58 5.86
N LEU A 233 10.93 -7.98 6.30
CA LEU A 233 11.11 -6.53 6.37
C LEU A 233 11.61 -5.95 5.04
N ILE A 234 12.57 -6.60 4.39
CA ILE A 234 13.15 -6.14 3.11
C ILE A 234 12.18 -6.38 1.95
N GLY A 235 11.40 -7.46 1.98
CA GLY A 235 10.49 -7.81 0.88
C GLY A 235 9.49 -6.73 0.47
N PRO A 236 8.87 -5.99 1.39
CA PRO A 236 7.98 -4.86 1.07
C PRO A 236 8.69 -3.59 0.61
N ALA A 237 10.02 -3.48 0.77
CA ALA A 237 10.74 -2.28 0.40
C ALA A 237 10.75 -2.07 -1.12
N GLN A 238 10.49 -0.85 -1.57
CA GLN A 238 10.56 -0.46 -2.97
C GLN A 238 12.00 -0.40 -3.47
N ALA A 239 12.93 -0.06 -2.57
CA ALA A 239 14.34 -0.05 -2.87
C ALA A 239 15.18 -0.67 -1.76
N VAL A 240 16.28 -1.29 -2.16
CA VAL A 240 17.34 -1.74 -1.27
C VAL A 240 18.63 -1.04 -1.66
N VAL A 241 19.21 -0.33 -0.70
CA VAL A 241 20.52 0.32 -0.83
C VAL A 241 21.53 -0.57 -0.13
N PHE A 242 22.37 -1.21 -0.93
CA PHE A 242 23.45 -2.04 -0.42
C PHE A 242 24.73 -1.20 -0.30
N VAL A 243 25.16 -0.97 0.93
CA VAL A 243 26.30 -0.10 1.23
C VAL A 243 27.55 -0.93 1.42
N LEU A 244 28.52 -0.68 0.57
CA LEU A 244 29.85 -1.28 0.57
C LEU A 244 30.90 -0.22 0.93
N SER A 245 32.06 -0.64 1.39
CA SER A 245 33.17 0.26 1.65
C SER A 245 34.09 0.34 0.44
N ALA A 246 34.41 1.54 -0.03
CA ALA A 246 35.26 1.73 -1.20
C ALA A 246 36.73 1.29 -0.99
N ASP A 247 37.19 1.27 0.26
CA ASP A 247 38.52 0.81 0.63
C ASP A 247 38.73 -0.69 0.50
N THR A 248 37.68 -1.48 0.72
CA THR A 248 37.73 -2.96 0.66
C THR A 248 37.12 -3.53 -0.63
N GLY A 249 36.30 -2.75 -1.32
CA GLY A 249 35.50 -3.22 -2.45
C GLY A 249 34.50 -4.31 -2.04
N VAL A 250 34.10 -5.16 -2.98
CA VAL A 250 33.19 -6.28 -2.74
C VAL A 250 33.94 -7.42 -2.07
N THR A 251 33.54 -7.80 -0.88
CA THR A 251 34.14 -8.90 -0.12
C THR A 251 33.32 -10.20 -0.26
N GLN A 252 33.90 -11.36 0.10
CA GLN A 252 33.16 -12.62 0.09
C GLN A 252 31.89 -12.62 0.97
N PRO A 253 31.92 -12.05 2.18
CA PRO A 253 30.71 -11.89 2.97
C PRO A 253 29.65 -11.00 2.30
N ASP A 254 30.05 -9.95 1.57
CA ASP A 254 29.10 -9.10 0.81
C ASP A 254 28.43 -9.90 -0.32
N LEU A 255 29.19 -10.72 -1.04
CA LEU A 255 28.65 -11.63 -2.04
C LEU A 255 27.67 -12.63 -1.44
N THR A 256 27.95 -13.15 -0.25
CA THR A 256 27.04 -14.05 0.45
C THR A 256 25.73 -13.35 0.78
N ILE A 257 25.78 -12.13 1.34
CA ILE A 257 24.60 -11.30 1.62
C ILE A 257 23.83 -11.03 0.33
N TRP A 258 24.54 -10.62 -0.72
CA TRP A 258 23.94 -10.33 -2.00
C TRP A 258 23.19 -11.52 -2.58
N HIS A 259 23.84 -12.68 -2.65
CA HIS A 259 23.24 -13.88 -3.23
C HIS A 259 22.18 -14.53 -2.36
N GLU A 260 22.31 -14.49 -1.04
CA GLU A 260 21.37 -15.15 -0.14
C GLU A 260 20.14 -14.30 0.18
N HIS A 261 20.31 -12.98 0.32
CA HIS A 261 19.27 -12.09 0.85
C HIS A 261 18.78 -11.03 -0.15
N LEU A 262 19.68 -10.49 -0.96
CA LEU A 262 19.36 -9.38 -1.87
C LEU A 262 19.34 -9.83 -3.33
N GLY A 263 20.07 -10.89 -3.66
CA GLY A 263 20.31 -11.34 -5.02
C GLY A 263 19.05 -11.77 -5.73
N VAL A 264 19.04 -11.44 -6.98
CA VAL A 264 18.10 -11.95 -7.96
C VAL A 264 18.46 -13.38 -8.29
N GLY A 265 17.94 -14.32 -7.58
CA GLY A 265 17.96 -15.71 -8.03
C GLY A 265 16.85 -15.91 -9.03
N GLY A 266 17.00 -15.45 -10.27
CA GLY A 266 16.06 -15.82 -11.31
C GLY A 266 15.68 -14.65 -12.23
N LYS A 267 15.92 -14.87 -13.49
CA LYS A 267 15.33 -14.18 -14.63
C LYS A 267 13.81 -14.23 -14.50
N GLY A 268 13.22 -13.23 -13.82
CA GLY A 268 11.77 -13.16 -13.66
C GLY A 268 11.24 -12.42 -12.45
N SER A 269 12.05 -11.70 -11.71
CA SER A 269 11.55 -10.74 -10.72
C SER A 269 10.79 -9.61 -11.43
N LYS A 270 9.56 -9.88 -11.79
CA LYS A 270 8.56 -8.93 -12.28
C LYS A 270 7.97 -8.15 -11.11
N GLY A 271 8.74 -7.69 -10.22
CA GLY A 271 8.28 -6.97 -9.04
C GLY A 271 9.32 -6.00 -8.60
N GLY A 272 9.60 -5.06 -9.43
CA GLY A 272 9.91 -3.66 -9.17
C GLY A 272 10.79 -3.25 -7.99
N GLN A 273 11.38 -4.15 -7.21
CA GLN A 273 12.30 -3.75 -6.16
C GLN A 273 13.62 -3.27 -6.78
N ILE A 274 13.91 -2.01 -6.57
CA ILE A 274 15.11 -1.36 -7.08
C ILE A 274 16.28 -1.69 -6.17
N ARG A 275 17.41 -2.05 -6.75
CA ARG A 275 18.66 -2.32 -6.03
C ARG A 275 19.69 -1.30 -6.41
N LEU A 276 20.16 -0.57 -5.43
CA LEU A 276 21.23 0.40 -5.58
C LEU A 276 22.42 -0.06 -4.77
N VAL A 277 23.59 0.14 -5.28
CA VAL A 277 24.84 -0.13 -4.56
C VAL A 277 25.57 1.19 -4.34
N VAL A 278 25.97 1.40 -3.11
CA VAL A 278 26.72 2.59 -2.70
C VAL A 278 28.10 2.17 -2.21
N LEU A 279 29.12 2.60 -2.92
CA LEU A 279 30.51 2.51 -2.48
C LEU A 279 30.80 3.74 -1.61
N ASN A 280 30.70 3.59 -0.29
CA ASN A 280 30.94 4.68 0.64
C ASN A 280 32.43 4.77 1.06
N LYS A 281 32.84 5.86 1.66
CA LYS A 281 34.19 6.19 2.11
C LYS A 281 35.18 6.43 0.96
N THR A 282 34.77 7.12 -0.08
CA THR A 282 35.67 7.51 -1.17
C THR A 282 36.77 8.48 -0.71
N ASP A 283 36.55 9.23 0.35
CA ASP A 283 37.53 10.10 1.01
C ASP A 283 38.80 9.36 1.44
N THR A 284 38.66 8.11 1.85
CA THR A 284 39.83 7.26 2.23
C THR A 284 40.70 6.95 1.01
N LEU A 285 40.11 6.74 -0.15
CA LEU A 285 40.84 6.52 -1.41
C LEU A 285 41.53 7.81 -1.87
N GLU A 286 40.87 8.96 -1.77
CA GLU A 286 41.44 10.26 -2.11
C GLU A 286 42.71 10.55 -1.27
N ALA A 287 42.66 10.23 0.02
CA ALA A 287 43.80 10.37 0.92
C ALA A 287 44.97 9.42 0.59
N GLN A 288 44.71 8.24 0.00
CA GLN A 288 45.74 7.24 -0.33
C GLN A 288 46.43 7.50 -1.65
N TRP A 289 45.75 8.02 -2.66
CA TRP A 289 46.23 8.06 -4.04
C TRP A 289 46.88 9.37 -4.48
N GLY A 290 46.95 10.37 -3.64
CA GLY A 290 47.76 11.58 -3.80
C GLY A 290 47.35 12.55 -4.94
N THR A 291 46.63 12.10 -5.96
CA THR A 291 46.08 12.96 -7.02
C THR A 291 44.61 12.64 -7.29
N PRO A 292 43.76 13.67 -7.51
CA PRO A 292 42.32 13.46 -7.75
C PRO A 292 42.05 12.58 -8.99
N ALA A 293 42.86 12.67 -10.03
CA ALA A 293 42.70 11.87 -11.25
C ALA A 293 42.94 10.37 -11.02
N GLN A 294 43.92 10.03 -10.18
CA GLN A 294 44.19 8.63 -9.84
C GLN A 294 43.10 8.05 -8.93
N ALA A 295 42.65 8.84 -7.96
CA ALA A 295 41.54 8.45 -7.10
C ALA A 295 40.25 8.19 -7.93
N GLN A 296 39.94 9.07 -8.87
CA GLN A 296 38.78 8.90 -9.74
C GLN A 296 38.90 7.65 -10.63
N ALA A 297 40.06 7.39 -11.24
CA ALA A 297 40.29 6.20 -12.05
C ALA A 297 40.12 4.91 -11.20
N GLN A 298 40.54 4.93 -9.95
CA GLN A 298 40.35 3.81 -9.04
C GLN A 298 38.88 3.62 -8.65
N ILE A 299 38.15 4.70 -8.39
CA ILE A 299 36.72 4.67 -8.12
C ILE A 299 35.97 4.07 -9.30
N ASP A 300 36.29 4.51 -10.53
CA ASP A 300 35.64 3.99 -11.74
C ASP A 300 35.92 2.50 -11.95
N ARG A 301 37.13 2.05 -11.65
CA ARG A 301 37.49 0.64 -11.67
C ARG A 301 36.70 -0.15 -10.62
N LEU A 302 36.63 0.33 -9.37
CA LEU A 302 35.85 -0.30 -8.30
C LEU A 302 34.37 -0.40 -8.65
N LYS A 303 33.81 0.64 -9.29
CA LYS A 303 32.42 0.58 -9.78
C LYS A 303 32.25 -0.51 -10.83
N ALA A 304 33.17 -0.64 -11.78
CA ALA A 304 33.12 -1.66 -12.81
C ALA A 304 33.27 -3.08 -12.23
N ASP A 305 34.21 -3.29 -11.30
CA ASP A 305 34.42 -4.56 -10.64
C ASP A 305 33.20 -4.94 -9.77
N THR A 306 32.60 -3.96 -9.11
CA THR A 306 31.38 -4.16 -8.33
C THR A 306 30.20 -4.53 -9.25
N ALA A 307 30.04 -3.84 -10.37
CA ALA A 307 29.01 -4.15 -11.36
C ALA A 307 29.11 -5.58 -11.87
N ALA A 308 30.33 -6.00 -12.21
CA ALA A 308 30.59 -7.37 -12.67
C ALA A 308 30.33 -8.41 -11.56
N SER A 309 30.76 -8.13 -10.32
CA SER A 309 30.62 -9.07 -9.19
C SER A 309 29.17 -9.27 -8.74
N LEU A 310 28.33 -8.23 -8.85
CA LEU A 310 26.95 -8.26 -8.38
C LEU A 310 25.93 -8.42 -9.52
N ASP A 311 26.38 -8.51 -10.77
CA ASP A 311 25.53 -8.57 -11.98
C ASP A 311 24.52 -7.41 -12.03
N LEU A 312 25.04 -6.20 -11.87
CA LEU A 312 24.26 -4.96 -11.88
C LEU A 312 24.76 -3.99 -12.96
N PRO A 313 23.87 -3.17 -13.53
CA PRO A 313 24.29 -2.09 -14.41
C PRO A 313 25.02 -0.99 -13.62
N LEU A 314 26.05 -0.39 -14.23
CA LEU A 314 26.83 0.70 -13.63
C LEU A 314 25.96 1.87 -13.18
N SER A 315 24.83 2.12 -13.83
CA SER A 315 23.85 3.16 -13.47
C SER A 315 23.21 2.96 -12.08
N GLN A 316 23.30 1.77 -11.50
CA GLN A 316 22.79 1.47 -10.17
C GLN A 316 23.90 1.50 -9.09
N ILE A 317 25.11 1.92 -9.46
CA ILE A 317 26.26 1.96 -8.56
C ILE A 317 26.78 3.40 -8.45
N VAL A 318 26.78 3.94 -7.24
CA VAL A 318 27.30 5.26 -6.92
C VAL A 318 28.42 5.16 -5.90
N ALA A 319 29.48 5.91 -6.11
CA ALA A 319 30.55 6.07 -5.14
C ALA A 319 30.42 7.42 -4.44
N VAL A 320 30.43 7.42 -3.11
CA VAL A 320 30.18 8.61 -2.29
C VAL A 320 31.12 8.66 -1.07
N SER A 321 31.30 9.85 -0.52
CA SER A 321 31.78 10.01 0.84
C SER A 321 30.64 10.55 1.72
N ALA A 322 30.02 9.69 2.53
CA ALA A 322 28.97 10.09 3.46
C ALA A 322 29.49 11.11 4.47
N GLN A 323 30.73 10.95 4.95
CA GLN A 323 31.37 11.85 5.91
C GLN A 323 31.56 13.25 5.32
N GLN A 324 32.16 13.36 4.12
CA GLN A 324 32.32 14.66 3.47
C GLN A 324 30.95 15.28 3.15
N GLY A 325 29.98 14.50 2.69
CA GLY A 325 28.62 14.96 2.43
C GLY A 325 27.92 15.51 3.66
N LEU A 326 28.05 14.83 4.81
CA LEU A 326 27.48 15.25 6.08
C LEU A 326 28.13 16.57 6.54
N VAL A 327 29.46 16.62 6.55
CA VAL A 327 30.22 17.84 6.90
C VAL A 327 29.84 18.99 5.99
N ALA A 328 29.79 18.76 4.69
CA ALA A 328 29.44 19.78 3.70
C ALA A 328 28.03 20.36 3.91
N LYS A 329 27.07 19.53 4.26
CA LYS A 329 25.71 19.99 4.57
C LYS A 329 25.65 20.78 5.89
N ILE A 330 26.40 20.38 6.91
CA ILE A 330 26.48 21.09 8.19
C ILE A 330 27.19 22.45 8.03
N THR A 331 28.29 22.48 7.27
CA THR A 331 29.08 23.70 7.03
C THR A 331 28.55 24.55 5.88
N GLN A 332 27.57 24.08 5.15
CA GLN A 332 27.01 24.70 3.93
C GLN A 332 28.06 24.89 2.83
N ASP A 333 29.04 24.01 2.75
CA ASP A 333 30.08 24.03 1.71
C ASP A 333 29.62 23.29 0.45
N ALA A 334 29.23 24.06 -0.57
CA ALA A 334 28.72 23.53 -1.84
C ALA A 334 29.80 22.77 -2.64
N ALA A 335 31.07 23.17 -2.53
CA ALA A 335 32.16 22.51 -3.26
C ALA A 335 32.43 21.13 -2.67
N LEU A 336 32.53 21.05 -1.35
CA LEU A 336 32.68 19.78 -0.63
C LEU A 336 31.48 18.85 -0.83
N LEU A 337 30.26 19.41 -0.91
CA LEU A 337 29.05 18.64 -1.18
C LEU A 337 29.09 18.00 -2.58
N GLN A 338 29.52 18.73 -3.58
CA GLN A 338 29.70 18.18 -4.94
C GLN A 338 30.82 17.14 -4.98
N ALA A 339 31.94 17.37 -4.31
CA ALA A 339 33.03 16.41 -4.23
C ALA A 339 32.59 15.09 -3.57
N SER A 340 31.75 15.15 -2.55
CA SER A 340 31.24 13.97 -1.84
C SER A 340 30.38 13.02 -2.71
N GLN A 341 29.93 13.46 -3.89
CA GLN A 341 28.98 12.75 -4.77
C GLN A 341 27.64 12.39 -4.11
N LEU A 342 27.35 12.93 -2.94
CA LEU A 342 26.07 12.72 -2.25
C LEU A 342 24.87 13.22 -3.07
N PRO A 343 24.94 14.38 -3.76
CA PRO A 343 23.86 14.81 -4.64
C PRO A 343 23.55 13.84 -5.78
N ALA A 344 24.56 13.14 -6.32
CA ALA A 344 24.34 12.13 -7.36
C ALA A 344 23.58 10.91 -6.83
N LEU A 345 23.83 10.51 -5.58
CA LEU A 345 23.05 9.45 -4.92
C LEU A 345 21.61 9.90 -4.63
N GLU A 346 21.42 11.12 -4.14
CA GLU A 346 20.09 11.71 -3.92
C GLU A 346 19.28 11.76 -5.21
N GLU A 347 19.90 12.18 -6.31
CA GLU A 347 19.27 12.20 -7.63
C GLU A 347 18.93 10.80 -8.13
N LEU A 348 19.80 9.82 -7.92
CA LEU A 348 19.55 8.43 -8.31
C LEU A 348 18.38 7.83 -7.52
N LEU A 349 18.30 8.08 -6.21
CA LEU A 349 17.17 7.67 -5.37
C LEU A 349 15.88 8.31 -5.87
N GLU A 350 15.93 9.59 -6.22
CA GLU A 350 14.76 10.30 -6.76
C GLU A 350 14.29 9.69 -8.08
N GLN A 351 15.18 9.56 -9.04
CA GLN A 351 14.84 9.09 -10.39
C GLN A 351 14.40 7.63 -10.43
N CYS A 352 15.06 6.77 -9.66
CA CYS A 352 14.80 5.33 -9.72
C CYS A 352 13.72 4.87 -8.74
N VAL A 353 13.58 5.51 -7.59
CA VAL A 353 12.69 5.02 -6.51
C VAL A 353 11.46 5.91 -6.36
N PHE A 354 11.67 7.20 -6.15
CA PHE A 354 10.58 8.08 -5.73
C PHE A 354 9.68 8.50 -6.89
N ARG A 355 10.24 9.00 -7.98
CA ARG A 355 9.45 9.40 -9.17
C ARG A 355 8.60 8.28 -9.74
N PRO A 356 9.13 7.09 -10.05
CA PRO A 356 8.33 6.01 -10.60
C PRO A 356 7.20 5.58 -9.66
N HIS A 357 7.45 5.58 -8.33
CA HIS A 357 6.44 5.27 -7.35
C HIS A 357 5.32 6.32 -7.30
N GLN A 358 5.69 7.61 -7.31
CA GLN A 358 4.73 8.72 -7.35
C GLN A 358 3.90 8.69 -8.63
N ASP A 359 4.54 8.46 -9.78
CA ASP A 359 3.86 8.41 -11.07
C ASP A 359 2.91 7.21 -11.15
N ALA A 360 3.32 6.04 -10.67
CA ALA A 360 2.47 4.84 -10.60
C ALA A 360 1.25 5.08 -9.69
N ARG A 361 1.44 5.68 -8.52
CA ARG A 361 0.35 6.05 -7.61
C ARG A 361 -0.61 7.05 -8.26
N ARG A 362 -0.10 8.11 -8.88
CA ARG A 362 -0.92 9.10 -9.58
C ARG A 362 -1.71 8.47 -10.71
N ALA A 363 -1.10 7.61 -11.51
CA ALA A 363 -1.78 6.88 -12.57
C ALA A 363 -2.91 6.00 -12.03
N ALA A 364 -2.70 5.30 -10.92
CA ALA A 364 -3.73 4.51 -10.25
C ALA A 364 -4.88 5.37 -9.74
N VAL A 365 -4.58 6.52 -9.13
CA VAL A 365 -5.58 7.49 -8.67
C VAL A 365 -6.41 8.03 -9.84
N ILE A 366 -5.75 8.45 -10.93
CA ILE A 366 -6.43 8.96 -12.13
C ILE A 366 -7.38 7.91 -12.70
N ALA A 367 -6.91 6.67 -12.81
CA ALA A 367 -7.71 5.57 -13.33
C ALA A 367 -8.94 5.31 -12.45
N GLU A 368 -8.79 5.32 -11.11
CA GLU A 368 -9.89 5.05 -10.19
C GLU A 368 -10.91 6.21 -10.16
N ILE A 369 -10.46 7.46 -10.13
CA ILE A 369 -11.35 8.63 -10.26
C ILE A 369 -12.09 8.62 -11.60
N GLY A 370 -11.42 8.21 -12.68
CA GLY A 370 -12.05 8.06 -13.99
C GLY A 370 -13.20 7.06 -13.99
N LYS A 371 -13.03 5.91 -13.32
CA LYS A 371 -14.09 4.90 -13.15
C LYS A 371 -15.26 5.45 -12.31
N LEU A 372 -14.97 6.05 -11.15
CA LEU A 372 -15.99 6.64 -10.29
C LEU A 372 -16.79 7.73 -11.00
N ARG A 373 -16.11 8.58 -11.77
CA ARG A 373 -16.76 9.60 -12.60
C ARG A 373 -17.69 8.97 -13.64
N SER A 374 -17.21 7.98 -14.40
CA SER A 374 -18.02 7.35 -15.44
C SER A 374 -19.26 6.64 -14.87
N GLU A 375 -19.18 6.10 -13.66
CA GLU A 375 -20.34 5.54 -12.96
C GLU A 375 -21.35 6.62 -12.58
N ALA A 376 -20.89 7.75 -12.05
CA ALA A 376 -21.76 8.88 -11.72
C ALA A 376 -22.39 9.52 -12.97
N ASP A 377 -21.62 9.69 -14.06
CA ASP A 377 -22.13 10.21 -15.33
C ASP A 377 -23.26 9.32 -15.89
N ARG A 378 -23.14 7.97 -15.78
CA ARG A 378 -24.22 7.05 -16.19
C ARG A 378 -25.53 7.25 -15.41
N ILE A 379 -25.42 7.49 -14.11
CA ILE A 379 -26.61 7.76 -13.27
C ILE A 379 -27.25 9.08 -13.70
N ILE A 380 -26.46 10.10 -13.95
CA ILE A 380 -26.96 11.41 -14.42
C ILE A 380 -27.63 11.26 -15.79
N ASP A 381 -26.99 10.56 -16.73
CA ASP A 381 -27.55 10.30 -18.05
C ASP A 381 -28.89 9.56 -17.98
N LEU A 382 -29.00 8.56 -17.10
CA LEU A 382 -30.26 7.84 -16.88
C LEU A 382 -31.36 8.77 -16.39
N ARG A 383 -31.06 9.65 -15.42
CA ARG A 383 -32.00 10.65 -14.91
C ARG A 383 -32.41 11.65 -15.98
N GLN A 384 -31.44 12.13 -16.78
CA GLN A 384 -31.72 13.06 -17.88
C GLN A 384 -32.62 12.43 -18.94
N ARG A 385 -32.34 11.17 -19.35
CA ARG A 385 -33.19 10.45 -20.31
C ARG A 385 -34.61 10.29 -19.80
N GLY A 386 -34.77 9.92 -18.52
CA GLY A 386 -36.09 9.82 -17.90
C GLY A 386 -36.85 11.13 -17.89
N LEU A 387 -36.15 12.27 -17.57
CA LEU A 387 -36.76 13.59 -17.60
C LEU A 387 -37.12 14.03 -19.03
N ALA A 388 -36.21 13.85 -19.98
CA ALA A 388 -36.47 14.19 -21.39
C ALA A 388 -37.62 13.37 -21.99
N GLU A 389 -37.78 12.10 -21.59
CA GLU A 389 -38.93 11.29 -21.99
C GLU A 389 -40.24 11.84 -21.41
N GLN A 390 -40.27 12.20 -20.11
CA GLN A 390 -41.42 12.82 -19.48
C GLN A 390 -41.83 14.15 -20.15
N ILE A 391 -40.83 15.03 -20.38
CA ILE A 391 -41.06 16.32 -21.05
C ILE A 391 -41.63 16.09 -22.43
N ARG A 392 -41.10 15.14 -23.22
CA ARG A 392 -41.60 14.84 -24.55
C ARG A 392 -43.03 14.32 -24.53
N GLU A 393 -43.35 13.44 -23.57
CA GLU A 393 -44.71 12.92 -23.39
C GLU A 393 -45.70 14.04 -23.03
N LEU A 394 -45.33 14.94 -22.10
CA LEU A 394 -46.16 16.05 -21.68
C LEU A 394 -46.38 17.08 -22.81
N HIS A 395 -45.33 17.36 -23.61
CA HIS A 395 -45.52 18.17 -24.83
C HIS A 395 -46.45 17.52 -25.85
N GLY A 396 -46.33 16.19 -26.04
CA GLY A 396 -47.23 15.41 -26.87
C GLY A 396 -48.70 15.47 -26.40
N LEU A 397 -48.88 15.47 -25.07
CA LEU A 397 -50.21 15.61 -24.44
C LEU A 397 -50.79 17.03 -24.55
N LYS A 398 -49.96 18.05 -24.44
CA LYS A 398 -50.34 19.45 -24.61
C LYS A 398 -50.91 19.72 -26.02
N ALA A 399 -50.40 18.98 -27.01
CA ALA A 399 -50.81 19.10 -28.43
C ALA A 399 -52.07 18.30 -28.79
N LYS A 400 -52.56 17.40 -27.94
CA LYS A 400 -53.69 16.48 -28.24
C LYS A 400 -54.60 16.30 -27.01
N ASN A 401 -55.89 16.28 -27.26
CA ASN A 401 -57.01 16.23 -26.30
C ASN A 401 -57.00 15.01 -25.33
N SER A 402 -57.78 15.12 -24.26
CA SER A 402 -57.94 14.26 -23.08
C SER A 402 -58.00 12.73 -23.30
N GLY A 403 -58.29 12.24 -24.51
CA GLY A 403 -58.27 10.81 -24.82
C GLY A 403 -56.87 10.15 -24.82
N MET A 404 -55.80 10.97 -24.86
CA MET A 404 -54.41 10.45 -24.88
C MET A 404 -53.84 10.19 -23.50
N VAL A 405 -54.37 10.81 -22.45
CA VAL A 405 -53.92 10.60 -21.06
C VAL A 405 -54.10 9.14 -20.65
N SER A 406 -55.27 8.55 -21.04
CA SER A 406 -55.56 7.15 -20.75
C SER A 406 -54.61 6.19 -21.51
N GLN A 407 -54.20 6.52 -22.75
CA GLN A 407 -53.25 5.73 -23.50
C GLN A 407 -51.83 5.74 -22.90
N VAL A 408 -51.38 6.93 -22.47
CA VAL A 408 -50.06 7.04 -21.79
C VAL A 408 -50.06 6.29 -20.46
N ARG A 409 -51.12 6.43 -19.66
CA ARG A 409 -51.27 5.68 -18.41
C ARG A 409 -51.23 4.17 -18.64
N ASN A 410 -51.93 3.67 -19.65
CA ASN A 410 -51.97 2.27 -19.98
C ASN A 410 -50.62 1.78 -20.54
N ARG A 411 -49.88 2.64 -21.27
CA ARG A 411 -48.54 2.30 -21.75
C ARG A 411 -47.52 2.21 -20.57
N VAL A 412 -47.50 3.22 -19.72
CA VAL A 412 -46.59 3.22 -18.56
C VAL A 412 -46.92 2.08 -17.61
N ALA A 413 -48.21 1.80 -17.37
CA ALA A 413 -48.62 0.67 -16.55
C ALA A 413 -48.17 -0.69 -17.15
N ARG A 414 -48.23 -0.86 -18.48
CA ARG A 414 -47.68 -2.04 -19.16
C ARG A 414 -46.16 -2.14 -19.00
N GLU A 415 -45.44 -1.09 -19.32
CA GLU A 415 -43.98 -1.04 -19.20
C GLU A 415 -43.52 -1.31 -17.74
N GLN A 416 -44.28 -0.76 -16.78
CA GLN A 416 -44.02 -1.03 -15.37
C GLN A 416 -44.28 -2.49 -14.98
N ALA A 417 -45.37 -3.10 -15.52
CA ALA A 417 -45.69 -4.50 -15.25
C ALA A 417 -44.66 -5.44 -15.90
N GLU A 418 -44.23 -5.14 -17.14
CA GLU A 418 -43.15 -5.86 -17.83
C GLU A 418 -41.85 -5.79 -17.07
N PHE A 419 -41.49 -4.59 -16.59
CA PHE A 419 -40.30 -4.38 -15.76
C PHE A 419 -40.40 -5.09 -14.40
N ALA A 420 -41.57 -5.07 -13.76
CA ALA A 420 -41.83 -5.80 -12.53
C ALA A 420 -41.73 -7.32 -12.71
N GLY A 421 -42.23 -7.84 -13.85
CA GLY A 421 -42.09 -9.24 -14.23
C GLY A 421 -40.64 -9.69 -14.41
N SER A 422 -39.78 -8.75 -14.81
CA SER A 422 -38.32 -9.01 -14.92
C SER A 422 -37.59 -9.00 -13.58
N SER A 423 -38.23 -8.53 -12.49
CA SER A 423 -37.60 -8.51 -11.18
C SER A 423 -37.23 -9.91 -10.66
N ALA A 424 -37.96 -10.94 -11.10
CA ALA A 424 -37.61 -12.33 -10.80
C ALA A 424 -36.25 -12.73 -11.43
N ARG A 425 -35.98 -12.27 -12.66
CA ARG A 425 -34.69 -12.50 -13.33
C ARG A 425 -33.55 -11.79 -12.62
N VAL A 426 -33.76 -10.53 -12.23
CA VAL A 426 -32.75 -9.79 -11.42
C VAL A 426 -32.49 -10.51 -10.10
N SER A 427 -33.51 -11.04 -9.44
CA SER A 427 -33.36 -11.84 -8.21
C SER A 427 -32.60 -13.14 -8.46
N ALA A 428 -32.84 -13.80 -9.59
CA ALA A 428 -32.11 -15.01 -9.99
C ALA A 428 -30.61 -14.69 -10.25
N VAL A 429 -30.32 -13.60 -10.97
CA VAL A 429 -28.94 -13.14 -11.19
C VAL A 429 -28.24 -12.86 -9.85
N ARG A 430 -28.92 -12.20 -8.90
CA ARG A 430 -28.40 -11.97 -7.56
C ARG A 430 -28.13 -13.27 -6.81
N ALA A 431 -29.03 -14.24 -6.88
CA ALA A 431 -28.84 -15.52 -6.20
C ALA A 431 -27.60 -16.26 -6.73
N VAL A 432 -27.42 -16.30 -8.06
CA VAL A 432 -26.23 -16.90 -8.68
C VAL A 432 -24.97 -16.12 -8.31
N HIS A 433 -25.04 -14.81 -8.35
CA HIS A 433 -23.93 -13.93 -7.96
C HIS A 433 -23.50 -14.17 -6.51
N HIS A 434 -24.45 -14.24 -5.56
CA HIS A 434 -24.16 -14.56 -4.17
C HIS A 434 -23.55 -15.95 -4.01
N ALA A 435 -24.03 -16.94 -4.73
CA ALA A 435 -23.48 -18.29 -4.69
C ALA A 435 -22.03 -18.35 -5.18
N LEU A 436 -21.72 -17.67 -6.29
CA LEU A 436 -20.35 -17.57 -6.82
C LEU A 436 -19.42 -16.79 -5.87
N LEU A 437 -19.92 -15.69 -5.28
CA LEU A 437 -19.15 -14.93 -4.30
C LEU A 437 -18.86 -15.77 -3.05
N ALA A 438 -19.83 -16.55 -2.57
CA ALA A 438 -19.63 -17.49 -1.47
C ALA A 438 -18.55 -18.53 -1.78
N GLN A 439 -18.52 -19.07 -3.01
CA GLN A 439 -17.44 -19.96 -3.46
C GLN A 439 -16.07 -19.27 -3.44
N ALA A 440 -15.99 -18.01 -3.88
CA ALA A 440 -14.75 -17.24 -3.80
C ALA A 440 -14.30 -17.04 -2.34
N VAL A 441 -15.24 -16.76 -1.43
CA VAL A 441 -14.97 -16.66 0.02
C VAL A 441 -14.45 -17.98 0.57
N ASP A 442 -15.08 -19.10 0.24
CA ASP A 442 -14.64 -20.42 0.69
C ASP A 442 -13.23 -20.77 0.19
N LEU A 443 -12.91 -20.39 -1.04
CA LEU A 443 -11.59 -20.63 -1.62
C LEU A 443 -10.50 -19.73 -1.05
N LEU A 444 -10.79 -18.45 -0.83
CA LEU A 444 -9.80 -17.42 -0.51
C LEU A 444 -9.82 -17.00 0.96
N SER A 445 -10.69 -17.59 1.79
CA SER A 445 -10.77 -17.23 3.20
C SER A 445 -9.51 -17.62 3.99
N VAL A 446 -9.19 -16.81 5.00
CA VAL A 446 -8.10 -17.11 5.93
C VAL A 446 -8.35 -18.39 6.72
N SER A 447 -9.63 -18.77 6.94
CA SER A 447 -9.99 -20.03 7.58
C SER A 447 -9.56 -21.25 6.75
N ALA A 448 -9.79 -21.20 5.44
CA ALA A 448 -9.35 -22.24 4.52
C ALA A 448 -7.82 -22.33 4.44
N LEU A 449 -7.15 -21.17 4.38
CA LEU A 449 -5.69 -21.09 4.44
C LEU A 449 -5.13 -21.71 5.74
N LYS A 450 -5.74 -21.40 6.89
CA LYS A 450 -5.31 -21.95 8.17
C LYS A 450 -5.46 -23.47 8.23
N ALA A 451 -6.49 -24.04 7.59
CA ALA A 451 -6.67 -25.49 7.49
C ALA A 451 -5.51 -26.13 6.70
N ASP A 452 -5.17 -25.59 5.52
CA ASP A 452 -4.05 -26.10 4.70
C ASP A 452 -2.70 -25.97 5.45
N LEU A 453 -2.51 -24.89 6.19
CA LEU A 453 -1.30 -24.68 6.99
C LEU A 453 -1.26 -25.56 8.25
N ALA A 454 -2.41 -25.92 8.81
CA ALA A 454 -2.49 -26.90 9.89
C ALA A 454 -2.09 -28.29 9.39
N GLU A 455 -2.54 -28.71 8.19
CA GLU A 455 -2.09 -29.95 7.57
C GLU A 455 -0.58 -29.93 7.32
N LEU A 456 -0.03 -28.81 6.86
CA LEU A 456 1.43 -28.62 6.73
C LEU A 456 2.13 -28.80 8.09
N LEU A 457 1.60 -28.18 9.14
CA LEU A 457 2.16 -28.29 10.48
C LEU A 457 2.17 -29.73 10.97
N ASP A 458 1.05 -30.44 10.83
CA ASP A 458 0.91 -31.83 11.27
C ASP A 458 1.82 -32.78 10.47
N ALA A 459 2.00 -32.51 9.18
CA ALA A 459 2.94 -33.25 8.35
C ALA A 459 4.43 -32.98 8.69
N LEU A 460 4.70 -31.82 9.31
CA LEU A 460 6.06 -31.43 9.72
C LEU A 460 6.41 -31.80 11.17
N LYS A 461 5.45 -32.13 12.04
CA LYS A 461 5.65 -32.44 13.47
C LYS A 461 6.33 -33.79 13.78
N PRO A 462 6.17 -34.90 13.02
CA PRO A 462 6.74 -36.19 13.40
C PRO A 462 8.26 -36.13 13.64
N PRO A 463 8.82 -36.75 14.70
CA PRO A 463 10.24 -36.74 14.98
C PRO A 463 11.01 -37.61 13.97
N GLY A 464 12.18 -37.13 13.50
CA GLY A 464 13.06 -37.86 12.60
C GLY A 464 13.77 -36.99 11.57
N VAL A 465 14.69 -37.58 10.79
CA VAL A 465 15.39 -36.92 9.68
C VAL A 465 14.40 -36.64 8.55
N LYS A 466 14.06 -35.37 8.37
CA LYS A 466 12.95 -34.93 7.51
C LYS A 466 13.42 -34.75 6.05
N LEU A 467 13.78 -35.85 5.37
CA LEU A 467 14.19 -35.82 3.96
C LEU A 467 13.09 -35.29 2.99
N ASN A 468 11.82 -35.38 3.38
CA ASN A 468 10.68 -34.99 2.54
C ASN A 468 10.11 -33.58 2.82
N MET A 469 10.69 -32.80 3.71
CA MET A 469 10.15 -31.51 4.15
C MET A 469 9.95 -30.53 2.99
N LYS A 470 10.91 -30.43 2.09
CA LYS A 470 10.78 -29.61 0.88
C LYS A 470 9.67 -30.07 -0.05
N LYS A 471 9.41 -31.38 -0.11
CA LYS A 471 8.34 -31.94 -0.95
C LYS A 471 6.97 -31.56 -0.39
N ILE A 472 6.77 -31.76 0.92
CA ILE A 472 5.54 -31.40 1.62
C ILE A 472 5.28 -29.90 1.50
N TYR A 473 6.29 -29.09 1.78
CA TYR A 473 6.22 -27.64 1.65
C TYR A 473 5.78 -27.21 0.22
N ARG A 474 6.44 -27.73 -0.81
CA ARG A 474 6.06 -27.45 -2.21
C ARG A 474 4.65 -27.93 -2.54
N GLN A 475 4.24 -29.06 -1.99
CA GLN A 475 2.88 -29.56 -2.20
C GLN A 475 1.84 -28.64 -1.59
N THR A 476 2.07 -28.11 -0.38
CA THR A 476 1.19 -27.11 0.22
C THR A 476 1.12 -25.84 -0.63
N PHE A 477 2.27 -25.32 -1.09
CA PHE A 477 2.28 -24.14 -1.95
C PHE A 477 1.66 -24.39 -3.32
N PHE A 478 1.74 -25.60 -3.84
CA PHE A 478 0.99 -26.02 -5.03
C PHE A 478 -0.53 -25.93 -4.77
N LEU A 479 -1.02 -26.44 -3.64
CA LEU A 479 -2.44 -26.36 -3.27
C LEU A 479 -2.90 -24.90 -3.09
N LEU A 480 -2.09 -24.07 -2.42
CA LEU A 480 -2.40 -22.65 -2.25
C LEU A 480 -2.44 -21.89 -3.58
N ARG A 481 -1.54 -22.21 -4.51
CA ARG A 481 -1.54 -21.68 -5.87
C ARG A 481 -2.81 -22.10 -6.63
N GLU A 482 -3.16 -23.38 -6.53
CA GLU A 482 -4.40 -23.91 -7.09
C GLU A 482 -5.64 -23.20 -6.54
N ARG A 483 -5.66 -22.86 -5.25
CA ARG A 483 -6.75 -22.06 -4.66
C ARG A 483 -6.85 -20.67 -5.27
N LEU A 484 -5.72 -19.96 -5.43
CA LEU A 484 -5.70 -18.65 -6.08
C LEU A 484 -6.15 -18.74 -7.55
N HIS A 485 -5.72 -19.76 -8.28
CA HIS A 485 -6.18 -19.98 -9.66
C HIS A 485 -7.67 -20.30 -9.71
N LYS A 486 -8.19 -21.12 -8.81
CA LYS A 486 -9.63 -21.36 -8.68
C LYS A 486 -10.38 -20.08 -8.31
N GLY A 487 -9.84 -19.30 -7.37
CA GLY A 487 -10.40 -17.99 -7.04
C GLY A 487 -10.42 -17.03 -8.23
N GLN A 488 -9.38 -17.01 -9.04
CA GLN A 488 -9.33 -16.27 -10.31
C GLN A 488 -10.39 -16.78 -11.31
N ALA A 489 -10.57 -18.09 -11.41
CA ALA A 489 -11.58 -18.67 -12.29
C ALA A 489 -13.01 -18.29 -11.85
N VAL A 490 -13.31 -18.35 -10.55
CA VAL A 490 -14.60 -17.91 -10.01
C VAL A 490 -14.81 -16.40 -10.22
N ALA A 491 -13.77 -15.58 -10.04
CA ALA A 491 -13.86 -14.15 -10.33
C ALA A 491 -14.16 -13.87 -11.83
N ALA A 492 -13.54 -14.63 -12.72
CA ALA A 492 -13.82 -14.57 -14.16
C ALA A 492 -15.24 -15.04 -14.48
N GLU A 493 -15.74 -16.09 -13.82
CA GLU A 493 -17.10 -16.59 -13.97
C GLU A 493 -18.13 -15.56 -13.49
N ILE A 494 -17.90 -14.91 -12.33
CA ILE A 494 -18.71 -13.78 -11.86
C ILE A 494 -18.77 -12.70 -12.93
N LYS A 495 -17.62 -12.35 -13.52
CA LYS A 495 -17.57 -11.34 -14.58
C LYS A 495 -18.41 -11.74 -15.80
N ILE A 496 -18.21 -12.93 -16.32
CA ILE A 496 -18.95 -13.43 -17.50
C ILE A 496 -20.45 -13.43 -17.23
N MET A 497 -20.87 -13.90 -16.06
CA MET A 497 -22.27 -13.90 -15.65
C MET A 497 -22.83 -12.47 -15.57
N LEU A 498 -22.07 -11.54 -14.97
CA LEU A 498 -22.48 -10.14 -14.86
C LEU A 498 -22.49 -9.44 -16.22
N ASP A 499 -21.51 -9.68 -17.10
CA ASP A 499 -21.49 -9.15 -18.47
C ASP A 499 -22.76 -9.58 -19.23
N SER A 500 -23.08 -10.87 -19.22
CA SER A 500 -24.28 -11.41 -19.87
C SER A 500 -25.58 -10.82 -19.28
N ALA A 501 -25.66 -10.72 -17.95
CA ALA A 501 -26.81 -10.12 -17.27
C ALA A 501 -26.95 -8.63 -17.58
N PHE A 502 -25.84 -7.91 -17.67
CA PHE A 502 -25.79 -6.48 -17.97
C PHE A 502 -26.12 -6.21 -19.45
N GLU A 503 -25.59 -7.02 -20.37
CA GLU A 503 -25.96 -6.94 -21.79
C GLU A 503 -27.46 -7.14 -21.98
N GLN A 504 -28.03 -8.14 -21.31
CA GLN A 504 -29.47 -8.38 -21.37
C GLN A 504 -30.27 -7.22 -20.75
N ALA A 505 -29.86 -6.72 -19.56
CA ALA A 505 -30.54 -5.59 -18.93
C ALA A 505 -30.40 -4.29 -19.74
N ASN A 506 -29.24 -4.07 -20.39
CA ASN A 506 -29.04 -2.95 -21.31
C ASN A 506 -29.95 -3.05 -22.55
N ALA A 507 -30.06 -4.24 -23.11
CA ALA A 507 -30.91 -4.48 -24.28
C ALA A 507 -32.41 -4.34 -23.96
N GLU A 508 -32.87 -4.90 -22.83
CA GLU A 508 -34.27 -4.89 -22.43
C GLU A 508 -34.74 -3.53 -21.90
N PHE A 509 -33.89 -2.86 -21.12
CA PHE A 509 -34.31 -1.66 -20.36
C PHE A 509 -33.58 -0.37 -20.74
N GLY A 510 -32.66 -0.44 -21.70
CA GLY A 510 -31.84 0.70 -22.11
C GLY A 510 -30.89 1.19 -21.01
N PHE A 511 -30.46 0.31 -20.12
CA PHE A 511 -29.45 0.63 -19.10
C PHE A 511 -28.07 0.82 -19.74
N SER A 512 -27.14 1.37 -19.00
CA SER A 512 -25.74 1.55 -19.42
C SER A 512 -24.80 0.85 -18.46
N LEU A 513 -25.17 -0.37 -18.05
CA LEU A 513 -24.41 -1.19 -17.12
C LEU A 513 -23.13 -1.68 -17.80
N GLN A 514 -22.02 -1.69 -17.07
CA GLN A 514 -20.78 -2.28 -17.52
C GLN A 514 -20.15 -3.02 -16.33
N ALA A 515 -19.91 -4.31 -16.50
CA ALA A 515 -19.08 -5.01 -15.55
C ALA A 515 -17.63 -4.52 -15.70
N GLY A 516 -17.02 -4.15 -14.60
CA GLY A 516 -15.61 -3.77 -14.56
C GLY A 516 -14.71 -4.93 -15.01
N GLN A 517 -13.41 -4.67 -15.07
CA GLN A 517 -12.46 -5.77 -15.31
C GLN A 517 -12.48 -6.72 -14.11
N ALA A 518 -12.42 -8.04 -14.38
CA ALA A 518 -12.22 -9.00 -13.31
C ALA A 518 -10.90 -8.68 -12.57
N PRO A 519 -10.87 -8.80 -11.25
CA PRO A 519 -9.63 -8.61 -10.52
C PRO A 519 -8.57 -9.60 -11.00
N ASP A 520 -7.36 -9.11 -11.23
CA ASP A 520 -6.24 -9.94 -11.65
C ASP A 520 -5.48 -10.43 -10.42
N LEU A 521 -5.74 -11.68 -10.05
CA LEU A 521 -5.05 -12.32 -8.92
C LEU A 521 -3.65 -12.84 -9.28
N ALA A 522 -3.16 -12.65 -10.52
CA ALA A 522 -1.83 -13.12 -10.94
C ALA A 522 -0.72 -12.49 -10.09
N ARG A 523 -0.89 -11.24 -9.66
CA ARG A 523 0.04 -10.60 -8.72
C ARG A 523 0.12 -11.34 -7.38
N HIS A 524 -1.01 -11.81 -6.84
CA HIS A 524 -1.04 -12.58 -5.60
C HIS A 524 -0.42 -13.97 -5.78
N VAL A 525 -0.54 -14.57 -6.97
CA VAL A 525 0.19 -15.79 -7.32
C VAL A 525 1.70 -15.54 -7.35
N ASN A 526 2.13 -14.42 -7.95
CA ASN A 526 3.54 -14.04 -7.95
C ASN A 526 4.08 -13.79 -6.53
N ASP A 527 3.28 -13.11 -5.69
CA ASP A 527 3.63 -12.87 -4.29
C ASP A 527 3.70 -14.18 -3.49
N LEU A 528 2.78 -15.12 -3.77
CA LEU A 528 2.81 -16.48 -3.20
C LEU A 528 4.11 -17.19 -3.59
N ASP A 529 4.51 -17.11 -4.87
CA ASP A 529 5.74 -17.69 -5.36
C ASP A 529 7.00 -17.07 -4.72
N LEU A 530 6.97 -15.77 -4.46
CA LEU A 530 8.03 -15.08 -3.72
C LEU A 530 8.13 -15.60 -2.28
N VAL A 531 7.00 -15.77 -1.62
CA VAL A 531 6.94 -16.35 -0.28
C VAL A 531 7.48 -17.79 -0.33
N GLU A 532 7.02 -18.61 -1.28
CA GLU A 532 7.51 -19.99 -1.44
C GLU A 532 9.04 -20.02 -1.55
N ARG A 533 9.60 -19.23 -2.46
CA ARG A 533 11.06 -19.21 -2.73
C ARG A 533 11.84 -18.69 -1.53
N SER A 534 11.34 -17.65 -0.86
CA SER A 534 12.03 -17.07 0.29
C SER A 534 12.20 -18.07 1.43
N TYR A 535 11.18 -18.84 1.73
CA TYR A 535 11.23 -19.83 2.82
C TYR A 535 11.82 -21.17 2.39
N LEU A 536 11.74 -21.55 1.11
CA LEU A 536 12.30 -22.79 0.60
C LEU A 536 13.83 -22.84 0.76
N ARG A 537 14.49 -21.68 0.71
CA ARG A 537 15.95 -21.57 0.94
C ARG A 537 16.34 -22.02 2.35
N TYR A 538 15.48 -21.76 3.35
CA TYR A 538 15.73 -22.16 4.74
C TYR A 538 15.52 -23.65 5.01
N LEU A 539 14.78 -24.34 4.13
CA LEU A 539 14.55 -25.78 4.20
C LEU A 539 15.68 -26.59 3.52
N GLY A 540 16.81 -25.96 3.15
CA GLY A 540 17.97 -26.59 2.51
C GLY A 540 18.87 -27.36 3.47
N LEU A 541 19.68 -28.28 2.91
CA LEU A 541 20.62 -29.13 3.65
C LEU A 541 21.66 -28.36 4.47
N GLY A 542 21.96 -27.09 4.12
CA GLY A 542 22.86 -26.23 4.89
C GLY A 542 22.30 -25.77 6.26
N ASN A 543 21.00 -25.94 6.53
CA ASN A 543 20.34 -25.53 7.76
C ASN A 543 19.82 -26.71 8.60
N VAL A 544 20.36 -27.92 8.41
CA VAL A 544 19.89 -29.17 9.05
C VAL A 544 19.81 -29.04 10.59
N ILE A 545 20.73 -28.32 11.21
CA ILE A 545 20.77 -28.12 12.68
C ILE A 545 19.55 -27.30 13.15
N ARG A 546 19.08 -26.34 12.38
CA ARG A 546 17.86 -25.56 12.72
C ARG A 546 16.58 -26.35 12.48
N LEU A 547 16.59 -27.25 11.50
CA LEU A 547 15.42 -28.09 11.14
C LEU A 547 15.10 -29.17 12.19
N VAL A 548 16.05 -29.49 13.07
CA VAL A 548 15.89 -30.48 14.16
C VAL A 548 15.27 -29.86 15.42
N GLN A 549 15.17 -28.52 15.52
CA GLN A 549 14.52 -27.89 16.67
C GLN A 549 13.02 -28.22 16.70
N ALA A 550 12.52 -28.63 17.87
CA ALA A 550 11.12 -29.04 18.06
C ALA A 550 10.11 -27.94 17.65
N ASP A 551 10.46 -26.67 17.89
CA ASP A 551 9.59 -25.52 17.64
C ASP A 551 9.69 -24.95 16.21
N PHE A 552 10.57 -25.48 15.35
CA PHE A 552 10.76 -24.96 14.00
C PHE A 552 9.48 -25.05 13.14
N PRO A 553 8.73 -26.19 13.11
CA PRO A 553 7.51 -26.28 12.33
C PRO A 553 6.45 -25.24 12.77
N ASP A 554 6.27 -25.05 14.06
CA ASP A 554 5.32 -24.10 14.60
C ASP A 554 5.70 -22.64 14.26
N ARG A 555 6.98 -22.28 14.32
CA ARG A 555 7.46 -20.95 13.93
C ARG A 555 7.28 -20.71 12.43
N LEU A 556 7.64 -21.69 11.62
CA LEU A 556 7.50 -21.61 10.16
C LEU A 556 6.03 -21.41 9.77
N VAL A 557 5.13 -22.26 10.26
CA VAL A 557 3.71 -22.19 9.90
C VAL A 557 3.07 -20.90 10.39
N ARG A 558 3.49 -20.35 11.53
CA ARG A 558 2.98 -19.05 12.01
C ARG A 558 3.46 -17.89 11.16
N ALA A 559 4.75 -17.87 10.77
CA ALA A 559 5.28 -16.86 9.88
C ALA A 559 4.57 -16.91 8.51
N LEU A 560 4.33 -18.12 7.99
CA LEU A 560 3.56 -18.35 6.77
C LEU A 560 2.10 -17.90 6.92
N SER A 561 1.45 -18.27 8.02
CA SER A 561 0.04 -17.93 8.27
C SER A 561 -0.20 -16.42 8.30
N SER A 562 0.68 -15.65 8.91
CA SER A 562 0.56 -14.19 8.92
C SER A 562 0.73 -13.60 7.52
N ARG A 563 1.77 -13.99 6.81
CA ARG A 563 2.10 -13.41 5.50
C ARG A 563 1.11 -13.83 4.41
N LEU A 564 0.78 -15.12 4.38
CA LEU A 564 -0.19 -15.65 3.44
C LEU A 564 -1.61 -15.19 3.78
N GLY A 565 -1.92 -15.02 5.08
CA GLY A 565 -3.20 -14.45 5.52
C GLY A 565 -3.48 -13.10 4.89
N THR A 566 -2.53 -12.16 4.97
CA THR A 566 -2.66 -10.84 4.35
C THR A 566 -2.83 -10.95 2.83
N LEU A 567 -2.08 -11.84 2.17
CA LEU A 567 -2.17 -12.05 0.72
C LEU A 567 -3.57 -12.54 0.33
N PHE A 568 -4.10 -13.55 1.03
CA PHE A 568 -5.43 -14.11 0.75
C PHE A 568 -6.55 -13.14 1.10
N GLU A 569 -6.41 -12.37 2.19
CA GLU A 569 -7.34 -11.28 2.54
C GLU A 569 -7.42 -10.21 1.46
N LEU A 570 -6.26 -9.79 0.91
CA LEU A 570 -6.22 -8.83 -0.18
C LEU A 570 -6.86 -9.40 -1.45
N ALA A 571 -6.52 -10.64 -1.82
CA ALA A 571 -7.10 -11.28 -2.99
C ALA A 571 -8.63 -11.41 -2.87
N LEU A 572 -9.14 -11.84 -1.70
CA LEU A 572 -10.57 -11.91 -1.43
C LEU A 572 -11.22 -10.51 -1.44
N GLY A 573 -10.56 -9.52 -0.84
CA GLY A 573 -11.03 -8.14 -0.79
C GLY A 573 -11.26 -7.55 -2.19
N GLU A 574 -10.36 -7.83 -3.13
CA GLU A 574 -10.50 -7.37 -4.52
C GLU A 574 -11.68 -8.01 -5.25
N VAL A 575 -11.85 -9.34 -5.09
CA VAL A 575 -12.99 -10.05 -5.66
C VAL A 575 -14.30 -9.54 -5.08
N ALA A 576 -14.37 -9.39 -3.76
CA ALA A 576 -15.56 -8.91 -3.07
C ALA A 576 -15.91 -7.46 -3.42
N LEU A 577 -14.91 -6.58 -3.57
CA LEU A 577 -15.13 -5.18 -3.95
C LEU A 577 -15.64 -5.06 -5.39
N CYS A 578 -15.00 -5.75 -6.34
CA CYS A 578 -15.44 -5.77 -7.74
C CYS A 578 -16.89 -6.26 -7.85
N SER A 579 -17.20 -7.33 -7.15
CA SER A 579 -18.52 -7.94 -7.07
C SER A 579 -19.58 -6.99 -6.50
N ARG A 580 -19.31 -6.34 -5.36
CA ARG A 580 -20.20 -5.35 -4.73
C ARG A 580 -20.46 -4.15 -5.63
N THR A 581 -19.40 -3.64 -6.27
CA THR A 581 -19.52 -2.50 -7.18
C THR A 581 -20.47 -2.80 -8.35
N ALA A 582 -20.33 -3.98 -8.96
CA ALA A 582 -21.19 -4.40 -10.07
C ALA A 582 -22.65 -4.58 -9.62
N SER A 583 -22.89 -5.21 -8.47
CA SER A 583 -24.25 -5.35 -7.92
C SER A 583 -24.90 -3.99 -7.62
N ALA A 584 -24.14 -3.06 -7.05
CA ALA A 584 -24.63 -1.73 -6.71
C ALA A 584 -25.04 -0.92 -7.96
N GLN A 585 -24.33 -1.10 -9.10
CA GLN A 585 -24.75 -0.46 -10.36
C GLN A 585 -26.15 -0.95 -10.79
N LEU A 586 -26.37 -2.27 -10.78
CA LEU A 586 -27.67 -2.84 -11.14
C LEU A 586 -28.78 -2.32 -10.23
N ASP A 587 -28.55 -2.29 -8.93
CA ASP A 587 -29.51 -1.81 -7.95
C ASP A 587 -29.88 -0.35 -8.17
N THR A 588 -28.88 0.49 -8.46
CA THR A 588 -29.10 1.91 -8.72
C THR A 588 -29.97 2.12 -9.98
N HIS A 589 -29.63 1.42 -11.07
CA HIS A 589 -30.40 1.52 -12.31
C HIS A 589 -31.83 1.00 -12.17
N VAL A 590 -32.04 -0.11 -11.47
CA VAL A 590 -33.38 -0.63 -11.16
C VAL A 590 -34.17 0.35 -10.30
N PHE A 591 -33.55 0.94 -9.28
CA PHE A 591 -34.18 1.94 -8.43
C PHE A 591 -34.60 3.17 -9.22
N GLU A 592 -33.69 3.75 -10.00
CA GLU A 592 -33.96 4.96 -10.81
C GLU A 592 -35.07 4.69 -11.86
N ARG A 593 -35.11 3.50 -12.46
CA ARG A 593 -36.17 3.14 -13.41
C ARG A 593 -37.53 3.04 -12.73
N ARG A 594 -37.60 2.39 -11.57
CA ARG A 594 -38.85 2.34 -10.77
C ARG A 594 -39.34 3.73 -10.38
N HIS A 595 -38.44 4.59 -9.95
CA HIS A 595 -38.77 5.97 -9.58
C HIS A 595 -39.23 6.80 -10.78
N THR A 596 -38.69 6.54 -11.96
CA THR A 596 -39.15 7.17 -13.21
C THR A 596 -40.58 6.76 -13.55
N PHE A 597 -40.92 5.46 -13.47
CA PHE A 597 -42.29 5.01 -13.70
C PHE A 597 -43.28 5.64 -12.70
N ALA A 598 -42.93 5.67 -11.43
CA ALA A 598 -43.78 6.31 -10.42
C ALA A 598 -44.07 7.77 -10.76
N ARG A 599 -43.03 8.52 -11.16
CA ARG A 599 -43.19 9.94 -11.57
C ARG A 599 -44.02 10.09 -12.83
N HIS A 600 -43.92 9.18 -13.81
CA HIS A 600 -44.76 9.22 -15.01
C HIS A 600 -46.24 9.00 -14.68
N LEU A 601 -46.56 8.03 -13.79
CA LEU A 601 -47.92 7.79 -13.34
C LEU A 601 -48.50 8.97 -12.59
N GLU A 602 -47.75 9.52 -11.62
CA GLU A 602 -48.17 10.72 -10.89
C GLU A 602 -48.37 11.92 -11.81
N ALA A 603 -47.51 12.09 -12.83
CA ALA A 603 -47.67 13.17 -13.81
C ALA A 603 -48.95 12.96 -14.65
N ALA A 604 -49.24 11.74 -15.08
CA ALA A 604 -50.45 11.41 -15.82
C ALA A 604 -51.72 11.64 -14.97
N GLU A 605 -51.71 11.23 -13.70
CA GLU A 605 -52.82 11.45 -12.78
C GLU A 605 -53.07 12.94 -12.49
N ARG A 606 -52.01 13.74 -12.31
CA ARG A 606 -52.13 15.19 -12.12
C ARG A 606 -52.66 15.91 -13.36
N ILE A 607 -52.32 15.45 -14.55
CA ILE A 607 -52.85 16.03 -15.82
C ILE A 607 -54.32 15.76 -15.97
N GLU A 608 -54.77 14.56 -15.57
CA GLU A 608 -56.20 14.18 -15.61
C GLU A 608 -57.03 15.08 -14.70
N GLN A 609 -56.46 15.49 -13.52
CA GLN A 609 -57.13 16.34 -12.54
C GLN A 609 -57.04 17.87 -12.80
N ALA A 610 -56.04 18.32 -13.58
CA ALA A 610 -55.80 19.74 -13.75
C ALA A 610 -55.28 20.12 -15.15
N GLY A 611 -56.19 20.34 -16.07
CA GLY A 611 -55.86 20.84 -17.42
C GLY A 611 -55.11 22.19 -17.49
N ALA A 612 -55.11 22.96 -16.42
CA ALA A 612 -54.39 24.24 -16.33
C ALA A 612 -52.91 24.08 -15.87
N ALA A 613 -52.53 23.04 -15.12
CA ALA A 613 -51.20 22.88 -14.52
C ALA A 613 -50.15 22.24 -15.46
N LEU A 614 -50.55 21.89 -16.69
CA LEU A 614 -49.63 21.20 -17.63
C LEU A 614 -48.43 22.06 -18.01
N GLY A 615 -48.63 23.36 -18.20
CA GLY A 615 -47.57 24.30 -18.53
C GLY A 615 -46.55 24.48 -17.40
N GLU A 616 -47.04 24.56 -16.16
CA GLU A 616 -46.18 24.67 -14.97
C GLU A 616 -45.36 23.40 -14.73
N ARG A 617 -45.98 22.21 -14.97
CA ARG A 617 -45.29 20.94 -14.80
C ARG A 617 -44.18 20.73 -15.82
N ILE A 618 -44.41 21.11 -17.08
CA ILE A 618 -43.36 21.08 -18.11
C ILE A 618 -42.20 21.98 -17.68
N ALA A 619 -42.45 23.21 -17.26
CA ALA A 619 -41.41 24.13 -16.82
C ALA A 619 -40.64 23.60 -15.59
N GLU A 620 -41.31 22.90 -14.67
CA GLU A 620 -40.67 22.27 -13.52
C GLU A 620 -39.72 21.14 -13.96
N LEU A 621 -40.15 20.28 -14.90
CA LEU A 621 -39.31 19.19 -15.42
C LEU A 621 -38.12 19.72 -16.26
N GLU A 622 -38.32 20.76 -17.06
CA GLU A 622 -37.25 21.45 -17.79
C GLU A 622 -36.23 22.07 -16.83
N SER A 623 -36.72 22.63 -15.70
CA SER A 623 -35.83 23.10 -14.63
C SER A 623 -35.03 21.94 -14.00
N GLN A 624 -35.68 20.80 -13.74
CA GLN A 624 -35.00 19.60 -13.22
C GLN A 624 -33.98 19.03 -14.22
N GLU A 625 -34.29 19.00 -15.53
CA GLU A 625 -33.35 18.60 -16.56
C GLU A 625 -32.12 19.51 -16.60
N SER A 626 -32.37 20.83 -16.53
CA SER A 626 -31.30 21.84 -16.47
C SER A 626 -30.44 21.67 -15.23
N MET A 627 -31.03 21.33 -14.08
CA MET A 627 -30.31 21.03 -12.85
C MET A 627 -29.42 19.79 -13.01
N GLN A 628 -29.89 18.71 -13.69
CA GLN A 628 -29.05 17.52 -13.95
C GLN A 628 -27.86 17.84 -14.85
N LYS A 629 -28.02 18.76 -15.85
CA LYS A 629 -26.88 19.25 -16.66
C LYS A 629 -25.86 19.99 -15.81
N LEU A 630 -26.33 20.86 -14.91
CA LEU A 630 -25.45 21.59 -13.97
C LEU A 630 -24.70 20.63 -13.01
N ILE A 631 -25.37 19.55 -12.57
CA ILE A 631 -24.76 18.51 -11.75
C ILE A 631 -23.63 17.80 -12.52
N ALA A 632 -23.86 17.45 -13.80
CA ALA A 632 -22.85 16.84 -14.66
C ALA A 632 -21.63 17.75 -14.85
N ASP A 633 -21.85 19.03 -15.17
CA ASP A 633 -20.77 20.01 -15.35
C ASP A 633 -19.97 20.21 -14.04
N LYS A 634 -20.66 20.26 -12.91
CA LYS A 634 -20.00 20.39 -11.61
C LYS A 634 -19.20 19.14 -11.24
N LEU A 635 -19.70 17.93 -11.55
CA LEU A 635 -18.95 16.68 -11.38
C LEU A 635 -17.67 16.71 -12.21
N ALA A 636 -17.78 17.10 -13.49
CA ALA A 636 -16.63 17.23 -14.38
C ALA A 636 -15.60 18.23 -13.83
N GLY A 637 -16.07 19.40 -13.36
CA GLY A 637 -15.20 20.41 -12.75
C GLY A 637 -14.53 19.94 -11.46
N LEU A 638 -15.27 19.26 -10.56
CA LEU A 638 -14.71 18.76 -9.31
C LEU A 638 -13.67 17.63 -9.56
N THR A 639 -13.96 16.72 -10.49
CA THR A 639 -13.02 15.64 -10.84
C THR A 639 -11.78 16.17 -11.57
N ALA A 640 -11.92 17.18 -12.44
CA ALA A 640 -10.77 17.82 -13.09
C ALA A 640 -9.86 18.50 -12.06
N ARG A 641 -10.42 19.29 -11.15
CA ARG A 641 -9.66 19.95 -10.07
C ARG A 641 -8.98 18.95 -9.12
N LEU A 642 -9.60 17.79 -8.89
CA LEU A 642 -9.01 16.73 -8.07
C LEU A 642 -7.72 16.18 -8.70
N LEU A 643 -7.63 16.17 -10.03
CA LEU A 643 -6.50 15.64 -10.79
C LEU A 643 -5.46 16.71 -11.17
N ASP A 644 -5.74 17.97 -10.89
CA ASP A 644 -4.86 19.09 -11.25
C ASP A 644 -3.55 19.07 -10.45
N ARG A 645 -2.45 19.41 -11.13
CA ARG A 645 -1.08 19.37 -10.57
C ARG A 645 -0.69 20.60 -9.76
N GLN A 646 -1.39 21.72 -9.95
CA GLN A 646 -1.00 22.98 -9.31
C GLN A 646 -1.72 23.16 -7.98
N PRO A 647 -1.00 23.45 -6.88
CA PRO A 647 -1.64 23.96 -5.68
C PRO A 647 -2.15 25.37 -5.98
N GLU A 648 -3.38 25.47 -6.44
CA GLU A 648 -4.04 26.78 -6.44
C GLU A 648 -4.17 27.23 -4.97
N LEU A 649 -3.60 28.40 -4.68
CA LEU A 649 -3.99 29.19 -3.52
C LEU A 649 -5.52 29.22 -3.49
N VAL A 650 -6.09 28.52 -2.52
CA VAL A 650 -7.53 28.43 -2.32
C VAL A 650 -8.04 29.83 -2.03
N ALA A 651 -8.45 30.55 -3.07
CA ALA A 651 -9.44 31.58 -2.88
C ALA A 651 -10.71 30.86 -2.43
N ALA A 652 -11.04 31.04 -1.17
CA ALA A 652 -12.25 30.52 -0.56
C ALA A 652 -13.44 30.89 -1.44
N ILE A 653 -13.91 29.95 -2.26
CA ILE A 653 -15.19 30.10 -2.94
C ILE A 653 -16.21 30.00 -1.82
N PRO A 654 -16.99 31.06 -1.53
CA PRO A 654 -18.06 30.97 -0.57
C PRO A 654 -18.99 29.85 -1.07
N LEU A 655 -19.05 28.77 -0.35
CA LEU A 655 -20.15 27.83 -0.43
C LEU A 655 -21.39 28.67 -0.13
N SER A 656 -22.12 29.05 -1.16
CA SER A 656 -23.46 29.62 -0.99
C SER A 656 -24.31 28.54 -0.31
N ASP A 657 -24.24 28.51 1.00
CA ASP A 657 -25.09 27.73 1.88
C ASP A 657 -26.49 28.40 1.96
N LYS A 658 -27.07 28.68 0.82
CA LYS A 658 -28.52 28.84 0.81
C LYS A 658 -29.09 27.46 0.46
N PRO A 659 -29.60 26.71 1.45
CA PRO A 659 -30.55 25.67 1.15
C PRO A 659 -31.71 26.37 0.45
N HIS A 660 -31.91 26.09 -0.83
CA HIS A 660 -33.23 26.35 -1.40
C HIS A 660 -34.16 25.43 -0.63
N THR A 661 -34.72 26.01 0.43
CA THR A 661 -35.84 25.45 1.16
C THR A 661 -36.94 25.21 0.14
N PHE A 662 -37.16 23.96 -0.19
CA PHE A 662 -38.42 23.48 -0.67
C PHE A 662 -39.42 23.78 0.46
N THR A 663 -40.03 24.93 0.41
CA THR A 663 -41.24 25.19 1.16
C THR A 663 -42.28 24.23 0.56
N ALA A 664 -42.49 23.13 1.27
CA ALA A 664 -43.65 22.31 1.06
C ALA A 664 -44.88 23.24 1.12
N LEU A 665 -45.55 23.41 0.00
CA LEU A 665 -46.95 23.80 -0.01
C LEU A 665 -47.74 22.59 0.54
N ALA A 666 -47.67 22.43 1.85
CA ALA A 666 -48.67 21.72 2.62
C ALA A 666 -49.56 22.76 3.26
N ALA A 667 -50.51 23.24 2.53
CA ALA A 667 -51.76 23.85 3.02
C ALA A 667 -52.57 24.33 1.80
N LEU A 668 -53.39 23.46 1.29
CA LEU A 668 -54.77 23.80 0.90
C LEU A 668 -55.48 22.48 0.64
N THR A 669 -56.33 22.20 1.61
CA THR A 669 -57.39 21.19 1.61
C THR A 669 -57.99 20.89 0.26
#